data_0a81f736b6c3726c8c90788483e42bb5
#
_entry.id   0a81f736b6c3726c8c90788483e42bb5
#
_cell.length_a   1.000
_cell.length_b   1.000
_cell.length_c   1.000
_cell.angle_alpha   90.00
_cell.angle_beta   90.00
_cell.angle_gamma   90.00
#
_symmetry.space_group_name_H-M   'P 1'
#
loop_
_entity.id
_entity.type
_entity.pdbx_description
1 polymer ?
#
loop_
_entity_poly.entity_id
_entity_poly.type
_entity_poly.pdbx_seq_one_letter_code
_entity_poly.pdbx_strand_id
1 'polypeptide(L)'
;MKKILLLLFCMMAMTVQAQEWPASSIQTYAGTRWWWMGSAVEEKELSELMKEYSSHGIRTLEITPIYGVKGNEVNNISFLSPRWMEILKYVEELGVRNQMQIDMNCGTGWPFGGPEVPLEEATCRVMYRVDTVQVLKQMSLDLTPDNRLKVASTTEEDGENVLQTALLQRVMAYRLDTPADTQDLTSLVQDNLLTWEPKIKEGSTWQIFSVYQARTKQRVNRAAPGGEGWVIDHFDAKAVKHYLDRFDKAFAENCTPYPDTFFNDSYEVYGADWTPGIFAEFAKRRGYKLEEHLPELFLNEGEDPTQVLIDYRETLSDLLLENFTKQWTEWAHSHNVKTRNQAHGSPANLIDHYAAVDIPEVEGFGLSDFGIKGLRTDADKVRPNYSDLSMLKYASSAAHITGKPLTSCESFTWLTEHFRTSLSQLKPDLDLIFCAGVNRVYFHGTAYSPTNDPWPGWKFYATIDMSPTNSIWRDAAKFTDYVNNCQRFLQWGEPDNDFLVYLPVRDMWARRTSDLLMMFEISNMYKNAPEFIRDVLLIDSLGYDCDYISDSYLLGTTYQEGKLKTAAGISYKALIIPGEVRMTSQLKAHLDRLKAQGAPILYRIDNAEMNRLAKPEELKTVCGLHMIRRSNPTGYHYFISNLTPNDVDQYVALGVDFLDAMLFNPLNDRVHYTVEKRDGKVRIRLRSGESIILQTFNMSVPNAGKQPVLDYAVTKDLTTGAWTLSFEESAPAVKPTFKLPKVQTWETLGDDSVKVTMGTGVYSCRFTLTTREMANHWAIDLGDVRESARVFVNGKYIGTAWSVPFVLKLSNLKVGNNDLRIEVTNLPANRISEMDRRGVPWRKFENINVVDIHYEHTTYEHWEPVPSGLNSTVKLVRLQ
;
A
#
# COMPACT_ATOMS: atom_id res chain seq x y z
N MET A 1 -15.15 51.97 13.27
CA MET A 1 -14.15 51.95 12.19
C MET A 1 -13.06 50.91 12.39
N LYS A 2 -12.31 50.85 13.51
CA LYS A 2 -11.25 49.81 13.69
C LYS A 2 -11.73 48.35 13.62
N LYS A 3 -12.92 48.01 14.13
CA LYS A 3 -13.49 46.66 14.03
C LYS A 3 -13.95 46.30 12.62
N ILE A 4 -14.42 47.24 11.84
CA ILE A 4 -14.82 47.03 10.43
C ILE A 4 -13.59 46.87 9.54
N LEU A 5 -12.48 47.65 9.83
CA LEU A 5 -11.21 47.48 9.13
C LEU A 5 -10.56 46.12 9.44
N LEU A 6 -10.67 45.61 10.68
CA LEU A 6 -10.15 44.32 11.06
C LEU A 6 -10.93 43.15 10.38
N LEU A 7 -12.27 43.32 10.25
CA LEU A 7 -13.11 42.34 9.52
C LEU A 7 -12.80 42.36 8.00
N LEU A 8 -12.61 43.55 7.42
CA LEU A 8 -12.21 43.70 6.00
C LEU A 8 -10.80 43.15 5.76
N PHE A 9 -9.87 43.33 6.71
CA PHE A 9 -8.51 42.77 6.61
C PHE A 9 -8.51 41.26 6.78
N CYS A 10 -9.34 40.69 7.68
CA CYS A 10 -9.56 39.26 7.80
C CYS A 10 -10.26 38.64 6.57
N MET A 11 -11.25 39.37 5.98
CA MET A 11 -11.88 38.94 4.73
C MET A 11 -10.92 39.01 3.53
N MET A 12 -10.07 40.06 3.42
CA MET A 12 -9.02 40.11 2.41
C MET A 12 -7.96 39.07 2.60
N ALA A 13 -7.54 38.77 3.86
CA ALA A 13 -6.62 37.67 4.14
C ALA A 13 -7.23 36.28 3.81
N MET A 14 -8.52 36.08 4.07
CA MET A 14 -9.23 34.88 3.68
C MET A 14 -9.38 34.72 2.15
N THR A 15 -9.60 35.84 1.41
CA THR A 15 -9.71 35.76 -0.05
C THR A 15 -8.36 35.49 -0.73
N VAL A 16 -7.25 35.92 -0.15
CA VAL A 16 -5.90 35.62 -0.66
C VAL A 16 -5.55 34.15 -0.39
N GLN A 17 -5.91 33.61 0.79
CA GLN A 17 -5.71 32.19 1.09
C GLN A 17 -6.58 31.24 0.25
N ALA A 18 -7.74 31.72 -0.24
CA ALA A 18 -8.68 30.89 -1.01
C ALA A 18 -8.18 30.50 -2.42
N GLN A 19 -7.12 31.13 -2.92
CA GLN A 19 -6.54 30.87 -4.25
C GLN A 19 -5.14 30.26 -4.21
N GLU A 20 -4.64 29.94 -3.03
CA GLU A 20 -3.30 29.37 -2.87
C GLU A 20 -3.36 27.85 -2.71
N TRP A 21 -2.35 27.21 -3.26
CA TRP A 21 -2.11 25.79 -3.01
C TRP A 21 -1.84 25.59 -1.51
N PRO A 22 -2.36 24.52 -0.89
CA PRO A 22 -1.98 24.17 0.49
C PRO A 22 -0.45 24.08 0.61
N ALA A 23 0.09 24.40 1.78
CA ALA A 23 1.54 24.41 1.99
C ALA A 23 2.15 23.01 1.82
N SER A 24 3.36 22.95 1.26
CA SER A 24 4.16 21.72 1.25
C SER A 24 4.82 21.51 2.61
N SER A 25 4.96 20.24 3.00
CA SER A 25 5.75 19.80 4.15
C SER A 25 6.61 18.62 3.73
N ILE A 26 7.52 18.15 4.57
CA ILE A 26 8.27 16.90 4.28
C ILE A 26 7.29 15.75 4.01
N GLN A 27 6.18 15.71 4.73
CA GLN A 27 5.18 14.63 4.63
C GLN A 27 4.34 14.68 3.36
N THR A 28 4.28 15.81 2.63
CA THR A 28 3.60 15.89 1.34
C THR A 28 4.45 15.40 0.16
N TYR A 29 5.76 15.25 0.36
CA TYR A 29 6.65 14.63 -0.63
C TYR A 29 6.62 13.11 -0.53
N ALA A 30 7.01 12.42 -1.61
CA ALA A 30 7.10 10.97 -1.63
C ALA A 30 8.13 10.44 -0.63
N GLY A 31 7.83 9.28 -0.04
CA GLY A 31 8.79 8.43 0.62
C GLY A 31 9.21 7.25 -0.27
N THR A 32 10.25 6.54 0.13
CA THR A 32 10.65 5.30 -0.53
C THR A 32 11.23 4.33 0.48
N ARG A 33 11.01 3.03 0.27
CA ARG A 33 11.82 1.99 0.90
C ARG A 33 13.22 2.04 0.34
N TRP A 34 14.21 1.96 1.23
CA TRP A 34 15.63 2.01 0.91
C TRP A 34 16.33 0.77 1.44
N TRP A 35 16.44 -0.23 0.57
CA TRP A 35 17.05 -1.49 0.94
C TRP A 35 18.56 -1.38 1.07
N TRP A 36 19.06 -1.73 2.24
CA TRP A 36 20.47 -1.84 2.54
C TRP A 36 20.89 -3.30 2.50
N MET A 37 21.34 -3.75 1.31
CA MET A 37 21.75 -5.13 1.08
C MET A 37 23.04 -5.43 1.81
N GLY A 38 23.00 -6.37 2.78
CA GLY A 38 24.11 -6.67 3.70
C GLY A 38 24.46 -5.48 4.61
N SER A 39 23.65 -4.41 4.59
CA SER A 39 24.03 -3.10 5.14
C SER A 39 25.43 -2.64 4.69
N ALA A 40 25.88 -3.07 3.52
CA ALA A 40 27.19 -2.76 2.94
C ALA A 40 27.17 -1.36 2.30
N VAL A 41 27.08 -0.33 3.14
CA VAL A 41 26.90 1.07 2.75
C VAL A 41 28.10 1.92 3.19
N GLU A 42 28.39 2.98 2.44
CA GLU A 42 29.49 3.92 2.70
C GLU A 42 28.97 5.35 2.85
N GLU A 43 29.45 6.10 3.85
CA GLU A 43 28.98 7.45 4.18
C GLU A 43 29.03 8.42 2.99
N LYS A 44 30.09 8.36 2.18
CA LYS A 44 30.22 9.24 1.00
C LYS A 44 29.08 8.98 0.01
N GLU A 45 28.87 7.71 -0.33
CA GLU A 45 27.83 7.29 -1.27
C GLU A 45 26.42 7.61 -0.73
N LEU A 46 26.19 7.36 0.57
CA LEU A 46 24.95 7.71 1.24
C LEU A 46 24.66 9.22 1.13
N SER A 47 25.70 10.06 1.36
CA SER A 47 25.55 11.52 1.25
C SER A 47 25.21 11.98 -0.18
N GLU A 48 25.81 11.35 -1.19
CA GLU A 48 25.54 11.66 -2.59
C GLU A 48 24.12 11.20 -3.01
N LEU A 49 23.75 9.96 -2.66
CA LEU A 49 22.41 9.42 -2.96
C LEU A 49 21.28 10.20 -2.26
N MET A 50 21.45 10.57 -0.99
CA MET A 50 20.43 11.33 -0.27
C MET A 50 20.21 12.71 -0.88
N LYS A 51 21.26 13.38 -1.36
CA LYS A 51 21.12 14.65 -2.11
C LYS A 51 20.35 14.43 -3.41
N GLU A 52 20.69 13.35 -4.12
CA GLU A 52 20.05 12.97 -5.38
C GLU A 52 18.55 12.71 -5.16
N TYR A 53 18.18 11.91 -4.15
CA TYR A 53 16.77 11.64 -3.80
C TYR A 53 16.03 12.91 -3.40
N SER A 54 16.63 13.73 -2.54
CA SER A 54 16.02 15.00 -2.13
C SER A 54 15.80 15.95 -3.31
N SER A 55 16.74 16.01 -4.26
CA SER A 55 16.62 16.84 -5.47
C SER A 55 15.52 16.38 -6.42
N HIS A 56 15.17 15.08 -6.36
CA HIS A 56 14.08 14.48 -7.10
C HIS A 56 12.75 14.38 -6.32
N GLY A 57 12.62 15.09 -5.19
CA GLY A 57 11.37 15.17 -4.44
C GLY A 57 11.03 13.92 -3.62
N ILE A 58 12.00 13.04 -3.35
CA ILE A 58 11.87 11.96 -2.36
C ILE A 58 12.45 12.48 -1.06
N ARG A 59 11.59 12.69 -0.05
CA ARG A 59 12.00 13.32 1.21
C ARG A 59 11.83 12.46 2.45
N THR A 60 11.41 11.23 2.29
CA THR A 60 11.42 10.23 3.35
C THR A 60 12.12 8.97 2.86
N LEU A 61 13.09 8.50 3.63
CA LEU A 61 13.81 7.26 3.35
C LEU A 61 13.54 6.27 4.49
N GLU A 62 12.98 5.11 4.15
CA GLU A 62 12.81 4.01 5.09
C GLU A 62 13.98 3.04 4.95
N ILE A 63 14.87 3.03 5.92
CA ILE A 63 15.98 2.10 5.96
C ILE A 63 15.46 0.69 6.23
N THR A 64 15.64 -0.21 5.27
CA THR A 64 15.27 -1.62 5.39
C THR A 64 16.51 -2.48 5.14
N PRO A 65 17.22 -2.95 6.19
CA PRO A 65 18.35 -3.88 6.03
C PRO A 65 17.84 -5.24 5.57
N ILE A 66 18.53 -5.80 4.57
CA ILE A 66 18.23 -7.13 4.02
C ILE A 66 19.53 -7.91 3.73
N TYR A 67 19.39 -9.15 3.26
CA TYR A 67 20.50 -10.03 2.87
C TYR A 67 21.54 -9.32 1.99
N GLY A 68 22.73 -9.91 1.88
CA GLY A 68 23.87 -9.33 1.19
C GLY A 68 23.92 -9.54 -0.32
N VAL A 69 25.01 -9.09 -0.91
CA VAL A 69 25.32 -9.21 -2.34
C VAL A 69 26.50 -10.15 -2.52
N LYS A 70 26.36 -11.16 -3.38
CA LYS A 70 27.41 -12.17 -3.65
C LYS A 70 28.71 -11.52 -4.12
N GLY A 71 29.78 -11.88 -3.44
CA GLY A 71 31.10 -11.35 -3.69
C GLY A 71 31.39 -10.00 -3.01
N ASN A 72 30.45 -9.49 -2.21
CA ASN A 72 30.61 -8.27 -1.42
C ASN A 72 30.49 -8.51 0.10
N GLU A 73 30.48 -9.76 0.54
CA GLU A 73 30.22 -10.17 1.93
C GLU A 73 31.20 -9.56 2.93
N VAL A 74 32.44 -9.29 2.49
CA VAL A 74 33.47 -8.63 3.31
C VAL A 74 33.10 -7.22 3.76
N ASN A 75 32.20 -6.57 3.04
CA ASN A 75 31.74 -5.22 3.35
C ASN A 75 30.42 -5.23 4.13
N ASN A 76 29.85 -6.40 4.42
CA ASN A 76 28.65 -6.50 5.21
C ASN A 76 28.83 -5.91 6.60
N ILE A 77 27.83 -5.18 7.07
CA ILE A 77 27.82 -4.58 8.41
C ILE A 77 26.69 -5.23 9.20
N SER A 78 27.04 -5.84 10.33
CA SER A 78 26.08 -6.51 11.19
C SER A 78 25.07 -5.52 11.75
N PHE A 79 23.77 -5.85 11.62
CA PHE A 79 22.67 -5.03 12.10
C PHE A 79 22.79 -4.72 13.59
N LEU A 80 22.54 -3.46 13.96
CA LEU A 80 22.67 -2.90 15.32
C LEU A 80 24.05 -3.01 15.95
N SER A 81 25.10 -3.40 15.18
CA SER A 81 26.48 -3.30 15.67
C SER A 81 26.88 -1.83 15.86
N PRO A 82 27.93 -1.53 16.66
CA PRO A 82 28.41 -0.16 16.83
C PRO A 82 28.66 0.58 15.50
N ARG A 83 29.21 -0.12 14.50
CA ARG A 83 29.43 0.47 13.18
C ARG A 83 28.13 0.76 12.45
N TRP A 84 27.14 -0.13 12.54
CA TRP A 84 25.82 0.08 11.97
C TRP A 84 25.11 1.28 12.59
N MET A 85 25.18 1.40 13.92
CA MET A 85 24.60 2.51 14.67
C MET A 85 25.31 3.85 14.39
N GLU A 86 26.63 3.84 14.14
CA GLU A 86 27.36 5.02 13.69
C GLU A 86 26.88 5.51 12.32
N ILE A 87 26.66 4.59 11.38
CA ILE A 87 26.13 4.91 10.04
C ILE A 87 24.69 5.44 10.14
N LEU A 88 23.82 4.82 10.96
CA LEU A 88 22.47 5.33 11.18
C LEU A 88 22.52 6.77 11.69
N LYS A 89 23.34 7.05 12.70
CA LYS A 89 23.53 8.41 13.21
C LYS A 89 23.96 9.39 12.12
N TYR A 90 24.87 8.98 11.25
CA TYR A 90 25.32 9.80 10.12
C TYR A 90 24.18 10.09 9.13
N VAL A 91 23.34 9.10 8.84
CA VAL A 91 22.18 9.25 7.95
C VAL A 91 21.12 10.15 8.57
N GLU A 92 20.86 10.04 9.87
CA GLU A 92 19.96 10.95 10.60
C GLU A 92 20.46 12.41 10.50
N GLU A 93 21.74 12.64 10.70
CA GLU A 93 22.33 13.98 10.54
C GLU A 93 22.22 14.49 9.10
N LEU A 94 22.39 13.63 8.10
CA LEU A 94 22.16 13.97 6.68
C LEU A 94 20.70 14.28 6.40
N GLY A 95 19.76 13.53 7.01
CA GLY A 95 18.33 13.76 6.92
C GLY A 95 17.99 15.20 7.31
N VAL A 96 18.45 15.65 8.47
CA VAL A 96 18.27 17.03 8.92
C VAL A 96 18.85 18.05 7.94
N ARG A 97 20.07 17.82 7.45
CA ARG A 97 20.76 18.74 6.50
C ARG A 97 20.04 18.84 5.14
N ASN A 98 19.47 17.73 4.66
CA ASN A 98 18.80 17.66 3.37
C ASN A 98 17.28 17.90 3.47
N GLN A 99 16.75 18.21 4.65
CA GLN A 99 15.32 18.34 4.92
C GLN A 99 14.55 17.07 4.54
N MET A 100 15.05 15.94 4.99
CA MET A 100 14.48 14.62 4.79
C MET A 100 14.11 14.00 6.14
N GLN A 101 13.11 13.16 6.14
CA GLN A 101 12.73 12.29 7.25
C GLN A 101 13.38 10.92 7.06
N ILE A 102 13.87 10.34 8.16
CA ILE A 102 14.44 9.01 8.17
C ILE A 102 13.51 8.09 8.96
N ASP A 103 12.99 7.11 8.29
CA ASP A 103 12.23 6.02 8.88
C ASP A 103 13.09 4.75 8.88
N MET A 104 12.73 3.78 9.70
CA MET A 104 13.46 2.53 9.80
C MET A 104 12.50 1.34 9.98
N ASN A 105 12.74 0.25 9.27
CA ASN A 105 12.12 -1.02 9.60
C ASN A 105 12.55 -1.47 11.00
N CYS A 106 11.61 -1.87 11.85
CA CYS A 106 11.91 -2.33 13.21
C CYS A 106 12.44 -3.79 13.20
N GLY A 107 13.47 -4.04 12.41
CA GLY A 107 14.10 -5.32 12.18
C GLY A 107 14.92 -5.37 10.91
N THR A 108 15.22 -6.59 10.45
CA THR A 108 15.81 -6.84 9.15
C THR A 108 14.86 -7.73 8.35
N GLY A 109 14.59 -7.39 7.08
CA GLY A 109 13.51 -8.06 6.36
C GLY A 109 12.20 -8.04 7.16
N TRP A 110 11.48 -9.14 7.20
CA TRP A 110 10.21 -9.34 7.94
C TRP A 110 9.93 -10.83 8.20
N PRO A 111 9.02 -11.22 9.15
CA PRO A 111 8.48 -10.43 10.26
C PRO A 111 9.52 -10.16 11.38
N PHE A 112 9.10 -9.57 12.51
CA PHE A 112 9.97 -9.34 13.65
C PHE A 112 10.63 -10.62 14.15
N GLY A 113 11.93 -10.55 14.38
CA GLY A 113 12.75 -11.67 14.81
C GLY A 113 14.23 -11.35 14.74
N GLY A 114 15.06 -12.29 15.15
CA GLY A 114 16.50 -12.09 15.12
C GLY A 114 17.30 -13.05 15.99
N PRO A 115 18.63 -12.83 16.07
CA PRO A 115 19.54 -13.76 16.74
C PRO A 115 19.35 -13.84 18.26
N GLU A 116 18.77 -12.81 18.89
CA GLU A 116 18.50 -12.78 20.32
C GLU A 116 17.23 -13.52 20.70
N VAL A 117 16.40 -13.90 19.75
CA VAL A 117 15.14 -14.62 20.01
C VAL A 117 15.46 -16.07 20.34
N PRO A 118 15.33 -16.52 21.60
CA PRO A 118 15.50 -17.92 21.94
C PRO A 118 14.33 -18.73 21.40
N LEU A 119 14.54 -20.04 21.23
CA LEU A 119 13.51 -20.90 20.65
C LEU A 119 12.20 -20.90 21.49
N GLU A 120 12.32 -20.67 22.79
CA GLU A 120 11.20 -20.59 23.73
C GLU A 120 10.30 -19.36 23.54
N GLU A 121 10.81 -18.33 22.87
CA GLU A 121 10.09 -17.09 22.55
C GLU A 121 9.73 -16.99 21.05
N ALA A 122 10.08 -18.03 20.27
CA ALA A 122 9.73 -18.09 18.85
C ALA A 122 8.26 -18.49 18.65
N THR A 123 7.77 -18.29 17.43
CA THR A 123 6.41 -18.63 17.00
C THR A 123 6.01 -20.06 17.35
N CYS A 124 4.77 -20.23 17.81
CA CYS A 124 4.21 -21.49 18.24
C CYS A 124 3.09 -21.98 17.32
N ARG A 125 2.94 -23.29 17.28
CA ARG A 125 1.78 -23.97 16.70
C ARG A 125 1.23 -25.00 17.66
N VAL A 126 -0.06 -25.33 17.51
CA VAL A 126 -0.69 -26.41 18.23
C VAL A 126 -0.61 -27.72 17.44
N MET A 127 -0.30 -28.77 18.16
CA MET A 127 -0.44 -30.17 17.69
C MET A 127 -1.32 -30.94 18.67
N TYR A 128 -2.08 -31.88 18.16
CA TYR A 128 -2.97 -32.65 19.00
C TYR A 128 -3.02 -34.11 18.56
N ARG A 129 -3.38 -34.98 19.51
CA ARG A 129 -3.63 -36.36 19.27
C ARG A 129 -4.93 -36.77 19.98
N VAL A 130 -5.72 -37.63 19.35
CA VAL A 130 -6.96 -38.13 19.90
C VAL A 130 -6.87 -39.67 19.96
N ASP A 131 -6.95 -40.20 21.16
CA ASP A 131 -7.00 -41.64 21.40
C ASP A 131 -8.40 -42.01 21.90
N THR A 132 -9.08 -42.91 21.21
CA THR A 132 -10.36 -43.48 21.69
C THR A 132 -10.09 -44.72 22.46
N VAL A 133 -10.49 -44.75 23.73
CA VAL A 133 -10.19 -45.82 24.66
C VAL A 133 -11.46 -46.33 25.38
N GLN A 134 -11.57 -47.61 25.52
CA GLN A 134 -12.58 -48.23 26.37
C GLN A 134 -11.93 -48.59 27.71
N VAL A 135 -12.40 -47.93 28.77
CA VAL A 135 -11.77 -48.09 30.08
C VAL A 135 -12.57 -49.04 30.93
N LEU A 136 -11.95 -50.13 31.30
CA LEU A 136 -12.55 -51.17 32.16
C LEU A 136 -12.20 -50.97 33.65
N LYS A 137 -10.94 -50.66 33.95
CA LYS A 137 -10.44 -50.30 35.29
C LYS A 137 -9.37 -49.24 35.23
N GLN A 138 -8.16 -49.62 34.97
CA GLN A 138 -6.99 -48.74 34.82
C GLN A 138 -6.45 -48.84 33.41
N MET A 139 -5.99 -47.75 32.88
CA MET A 139 -5.29 -47.69 31.58
C MET A 139 -3.95 -46.98 31.72
N SER A 140 -3.07 -47.29 30.80
CA SER A 140 -1.84 -46.53 30.58
C SER A 140 -1.72 -46.20 29.11
N LEU A 141 -1.33 -44.94 28.84
CA LEU A 141 -1.18 -44.42 27.48
C LEU A 141 0.14 -43.65 27.39
N ASP A 142 0.99 -44.06 26.46
CA ASP A 142 2.21 -43.35 26.15
C ASP A 142 1.89 -42.11 25.26
N LEU A 143 2.22 -40.95 25.80
CA LEU A 143 1.99 -39.64 25.21
C LEU A 143 3.28 -39.01 24.64
N THR A 144 4.33 -39.78 24.47
CA THR A 144 5.56 -39.30 23.80
C THR A 144 5.22 -38.79 22.42
N PRO A 145 5.67 -37.57 22.06
CA PRO A 145 5.43 -37.01 20.73
C PRO A 145 5.92 -37.93 19.62
N ASP A 146 5.02 -38.26 18.70
CA ASP A 146 5.32 -39.12 17.54
C ASP A 146 4.46 -38.72 16.30
N ASN A 147 4.59 -39.43 15.21
CA ASN A 147 3.89 -39.18 13.94
C ASN A 147 2.35 -39.33 14.00
N ARG A 148 1.76 -39.67 15.15
CA ARG A 148 0.30 -39.65 15.37
C ARG A 148 -0.22 -38.23 15.69
N LEU A 149 0.69 -37.31 16.03
CA LEU A 149 0.33 -35.93 16.24
C LEU A 149 -0.18 -35.28 14.95
N LYS A 150 -1.34 -34.70 15.04
CA LYS A 150 -1.94 -33.88 13.94
C LYS A 150 -1.62 -32.44 14.17
N VAL A 151 -1.30 -31.74 13.09
CA VAL A 151 -1.21 -30.28 13.08
C VAL A 151 -2.59 -29.69 12.83
N ALA A 152 -2.86 -28.54 13.41
CA ALA A 152 -4.10 -27.83 13.20
C ALA A 152 -4.04 -26.88 11.97
N SER A 153 -2.84 -26.63 11.44
CA SER A 153 -2.60 -25.78 10.26
C SER A 153 -1.72 -26.51 9.23
N THR A 154 -1.98 -26.27 7.95
CA THR A 154 -1.43 -27.07 6.81
C THR A 154 -0.12 -26.55 6.24
N THR A 155 0.56 -25.62 6.87
CA THR A 155 1.85 -25.08 6.36
C THR A 155 2.90 -26.18 6.17
N GLU A 156 3.54 -26.19 5.00
CA GLU A 156 4.46 -27.22 4.51
C GLU A 156 5.85 -27.26 5.20
N GLU A 157 6.03 -26.65 6.35
CA GLU A 157 7.34 -26.70 7.00
C GLU A 157 7.57 -28.06 7.69
N ASP A 158 8.71 -28.66 7.37
CA ASP A 158 9.29 -29.91 7.87
C ASP A 158 8.67 -30.49 9.15
N GLY A 159 7.63 -31.30 9.02
CA GLY A 159 6.92 -31.92 10.15
C GLY A 159 7.80 -32.71 11.11
N GLU A 160 8.90 -33.31 10.65
CA GLU A 160 9.87 -34.01 11.49
C GLU A 160 10.62 -33.09 12.46
N ASN A 161 10.99 -31.89 12.03
CA ASN A 161 11.74 -30.93 12.87
C ASN A 161 10.86 -30.25 13.92
N VAL A 162 9.57 -30.12 13.65
CA VAL A 162 8.60 -29.52 14.58
C VAL A 162 8.27 -30.47 15.74
N LEU A 163 8.14 -31.77 15.47
CA LEU A 163 7.92 -32.78 16.50
C LEU A 163 8.94 -32.78 17.64
N GLN A 164 10.21 -32.49 17.32
CA GLN A 164 11.29 -32.41 18.33
C GLN A 164 11.08 -31.31 19.37
N THR A 165 10.24 -30.30 19.06
CA THR A 165 9.92 -29.19 19.95
C THR A 165 8.57 -29.36 20.65
N ALA A 166 7.85 -30.47 20.39
CA ALA A 166 6.51 -30.66 20.91
C ALA A 166 6.53 -30.91 22.42
N LEU A 167 5.87 -30.04 23.18
CA LEU A 167 5.74 -30.07 24.61
C LEU A 167 4.27 -30.25 24.99
N LEU A 168 3.97 -31.31 25.75
CA LEU A 168 2.62 -31.58 26.24
C LEU A 168 2.09 -30.44 27.10
N GLN A 169 0.92 -29.94 26.77
CA GLN A 169 0.25 -28.82 27.44
C GLN A 169 -0.95 -29.26 28.27
N ARG A 170 -1.80 -30.15 27.71
CA ARG A 170 -3.03 -30.64 28.34
C ARG A 170 -3.32 -32.05 27.90
N VAL A 171 -3.95 -32.77 28.81
CA VAL A 171 -4.57 -34.08 28.52
C VAL A 171 -5.99 -34.03 29.07
N MET A 172 -6.96 -34.11 28.16
CA MET A 172 -8.39 -34.06 28.50
C MET A 172 -9.09 -35.32 28.06
N ALA A 173 -9.96 -35.85 28.90
CA ALA A 173 -10.81 -37.00 28.60
C ALA A 173 -12.27 -36.55 28.48
N TYR A 174 -12.90 -36.88 27.36
CA TYR A 174 -14.31 -36.61 27.08
C TYR A 174 -15.04 -37.94 26.94
N ARG A 175 -16.14 -38.08 27.67
CA ARG A 175 -16.93 -39.32 27.63
C ARG A 175 -17.89 -39.29 26.44
N LEU A 176 -17.81 -40.30 25.56
CA LEU A 176 -18.55 -40.29 24.30
C LEU A 176 -20.07 -40.41 24.47
N ASP A 177 -20.52 -41.14 25.50
CA ASP A 177 -21.95 -41.32 25.79
C ASP A 177 -22.53 -40.24 26.72
N THR A 178 -21.67 -39.38 27.29
CA THR A 178 -22.05 -38.28 28.16
C THR A 178 -21.05 -37.16 27.99
N PRO A 179 -21.14 -36.35 26.89
CA PRO A 179 -20.12 -35.32 26.56
C PRO A 179 -19.86 -34.29 27.66
N ALA A 180 -20.84 -34.04 28.53
CA ALA A 180 -20.67 -33.15 29.68
C ALA A 180 -19.73 -33.75 30.77
N ASP A 181 -19.39 -35.03 30.72
CA ASP A 181 -18.43 -35.65 31.62
C ASP A 181 -17.02 -35.51 31.07
N THR A 182 -16.36 -34.40 31.43
CA THR A 182 -15.01 -34.03 30.99
C THR A 182 -14.06 -34.00 32.17
N GLN A 183 -12.85 -34.60 32.00
CA GLN A 183 -11.84 -34.67 33.06
C GLN A 183 -10.48 -34.19 32.58
N ASP A 184 -9.84 -33.31 33.36
CA ASP A 184 -8.45 -32.91 33.15
C ASP A 184 -7.54 -33.98 33.77
N LEU A 185 -6.79 -34.66 32.92
CA LEU A 185 -5.87 -35.74 33.30
C LEU A 185 -4.40 -35.27 33.30
N THR A 186 -4.12 -34.03 33.04
CA THR A 186 -2.77 -33.48 32.84
C THR A 186 -1.86 -33.78 34.04
N SER A 187 -2.37 -33.67 35.28
CA SER A 187 -1.60 -33.96 36.50
C SER A 187 -1.28 -35.43 36.74
N LEU A 188 -1.90 -36.33 35.99
CA LEU A 188 -1.67 -37.77 36.06
C LEU A 188 -0.58 -38.26 35.11
N VAL A 189 -0.03 -37.37 34.29
CA VAL A 189 1.04 -37.70 33.36
C VAL A 189 2.39 -37.56 34.06
N GLN A 190 3.19 -38.64 33.98
CA GLN A 190 4.58 -38.67 34.47
C GLN A 190 5.47 -39.22 33.33
N ASP A 191 6.54 -38.51 32.99
CA ASP A 191 7.47 -38.89 31.91
C ASP A 191 6.76 -39.31 30.60
N ASN A 192 5.78 -38.49 30.19
CA ASN A 192 4.90 -38.75 29.04
C ASN A 192 4.03 -40.01 29.15
N LEU A 193 3.95 -40.67 30.30
CA LEU A 193 3.05 -41.80 30.53
C LEU A 193 1.84 -41.32 31.32
N LEU A 194 0.65 -41.39 30.73
CA LEU A 194 -0.62 -41.23 31.42
C LEU A 194 -1.00 -42.55 32.08
N THR A 195 -1.22 -42.53 33.39
CA THR A 195 -1.86 -43.63 34.10
C THR A 195 -3.15 -43.14 34.74
N TRP A 196 -4.28 -43.72 34.33
CA TRP A 196 -5.59 -43.24 34.76
C TRP A 196 -6.55 -44.33 35.11
N GLU A 197 -7.27 -44.15 36.22
CA GLU A 197 -8.36 -45.02 36.69
C GLU A 197 -9.61 -44.13 36.86
N PRO A 198 -10.57 -44.20 35.90
CA PRO A 198 -11.77 -43.39 35.97
C PRO A 198 -12.69 -43.88 37.11
N LYS A 199 -13.25 -42.97 37.89
CA LYS A 199 -14.18 -43.22 38.95
C LYS A 199 -15.60 -43.56 38.48
N ILE A 200 -15.76 -44.27 37.34
CA ILE A 200 -17.03 -44.45 36.65
C ILE A 200 -17.23 -45.95 36.33
N LYS A 201 -18.50 -46.39 36.19
CA LYS A 201 -18.91 -47.74 35.89
C LYS A 201 -18.16 -48.34 34.71
N GLU A 202 -17.80 -49.60 34.80
CA GLU A 202 -17.15 -50.40 33.77
C GLU A 202 -17.76 -50.21 32.38
N GLY A 203 -16.89 -50.09 31.35
CA GLY A 203 -17.29 -50.11 29.94
C GLY A 203 -17.59 -48.71 29.31
N SER A 204 -17.21 -47.61 29.94
CA SER A 204 -17.33 -46.28 29.29
C SER A 204 -16.25 -46.06 28.20
N THR A 205 -16.63 -45.48 27.09
CA THR A 205 -15.74 -45.08 25.98
C THR A 205 -15.40 -43.60 26.09
N TRP A 206 -14.10 -43.31 26.00
CA TRP A 206 -13.58 -41.96 26.15
C TRP A 206 -12.73 -41.56 24.95
N GLN A 207 -12.81 -40.31 24.57
CA GLN A 207 -11.78 -39.66 23.74
C GLN A 207 -10.80 -38.89 24.63
N ILE A 208 -9.53 -39.25 24.50
CA ILE A 208 -8.43 -38.58 25.22
C ILE A 208 -7.74 -37.66 24.22
N PHE A 209 -7.85 -36.35 24.46
CA PHE A 209 -7.13 -35.34 23.74
C PHE A 209 -5.83 -35.00 24.45
N SER A 210 -4.73 -35.20 23.75
CA SER A 210 -3.42 -34.73 24.17
C SER A 210 -3.01 -33.55 23.29
N VAL A 211 -2.87 -32.39 23.92
CA VAL A 211 -2.54 -31.12 23.22
C VAL A 211 -1.09 -30.77 23.49
N TYR A 212 -0.36 -30.54 22.43
CA TYR A 212 1.05 -30.16 22.47
C TYR A 212 1.26 -28.78 21.83
N GLN A 213 2.18 -28.03 22.41
CA GLN A 213 2.74 -26.84 21.81
C GLN A 213 4.04 -27.22 21.11
N ALA A 214 4.22 -26.78 19.87
CA ALA A 214 5.46 -26.95 19.14
C ALA A 214 5.91 -25.62 18.55
N ARG A 215 7.19 -25.51 18.19
CA ARG A 215 7.74 -24.29 17.55
C ARG A 215 7.67 -24.44 16.05
N THR A 216 7.21 -23.38 15.34
CA THR A 216 7.15 -23.38 13.87
C THR A 216 8.53 -23.42 13.24
N LYS A 217 9.55 -22.92 13.96
CA LYS A 217 10.94 -22.71 13.48
C LYS A 217 11.02 -21.78 12.29
N GLN A 218 10.04 -20.93 12.07
CA GLN A 218 10.10 -19.89 11.05
C GLN A 218 11.25 -18.94 11.37
N ARG A 219 12.04 -18.64 10.33
CA ARG A 219 13.09 -17.64 10.39
C ARG A 219 12.65 -16.34 9.75
N VAL A 220 13.30 -15.25 10.12
CA VAL A 220 13.11 -13.94 9.50
C VAL A 220 13.38 -14.05 7.99
N ASN A 221 12.42 -13.60 7.19
CA ASN A 221 12.56 -13.54 5.73
C ASN A 221 13.49 -12.40 5.35
N ARG A 222 14.34 -12.63 4.37
CA ARG A 222 15.23 -11.59 3.85
C ARG A 222 16.19 -10.97 4.89
N ALA A 223 16.50 -11.66 5.96
CA ALA A 223 17.30 -11.12 7.06
C ALA A 223 18.65 -10.59 6.58
N ALA A 224 19.07 -9.45 7.14
CA ALA A 224 20.40 -8.91 6.98
C ALA A 224 21.41 -9.60 7.91
N PRO A 225 22.72 -9.53 7.63
CA PRO A 225 23.75 -9.96 8.57
C PRO A 225 23.54 -9.36 9.96
N GLY A 226 23.50 -10.22 10.98
CA GLY A 226 23.18 -9.83 12.38
C GLY A 226 21.68 -9.64 12.67
N GLY A 227 20.84 -9.98 11.74
CA GLY A 227 19.38 -10.01 11.92
C GLY A 227 18.76 -11.39 11.73
N GLU A 228 19.59 -12.39 11.37
CA GLU A 228 19.13 -13.76 11.15
C GLU A 228 18.72 -14.40 12.48
N GLY A 229 17.58 -15.05 12.52
CA GLY A 229 17.09 -15.72 13.73
C GLY A 229 15.66 -16.18 13.60
N TRP A 230 15.08 -16.55 14.72
CA TRP A 230 13.71 -16.99 14.80
C TRP A 230 12.75 -15.80 14.76
N VAL A 231 11.59 -15.99 14.15
CA VAL A 231 10.46 -15.08 14.25
C VAL A 231 9.89 -15.15 15.66
N ILE A 232 9.63 -13.99 16.30
CA ILE A 232 9.08 -13.93 17.66
C ILE A 232 7.65 -14.46 17.72
N ASP A 233 7.24 -14.93 18.88
CA ASP A 233 5.82 -15.15 19.17
C ASP A 233 5.13 -13.79 19.38
N HIS A 234 4.43 -13.30 18.35
CA HIS A 234 3.72 -12.02 18.38
C HIS A 234 2.52 -12.00 19.34
N PHE A 235 2.06 -13.17 19.81
CA PHE A 235 0.99 -13.27 20.81
C PHE A 235 1.52 -13.16 22.24
N ASP A 236 2.84 -13.31 22.46
CA ASP A 236 3.46 -13.27 23.79
C ASP A 236 4.09 -11.91 24.07
N ALA A 237 3.50 -11.14 25.00
CA ALA A 237 4.00 -9.84 25.43
C ALA A 237 5.46 -9.85 25.93
N LYS A 238 5.92 -10.98 26.50
CA LYS A 238 7.31 -11.11 26.99
C LYS A 238 8.28 -11.24 25.82
N ALA A 239 7.94 -12.05 24.82
CA ALA A 239 8.75 -12.20 23.62
C ALA A 239 8.88 -10.87 22.86
N VAL A 240 7.76 -10.15 22.69
CA VAL A 240 7.75 -8.82 22.07
C VAL A 240 8.61 -7.83 22.87
N LYS A 241 8.46 -7.78 24.21
CA LYS A 241 9.27 -6.89 25.05
C LYS A 241 10.76 -7.20 24.93
N HIS A 242 11.14 -8.46 25.03
CA HIS A 242 12.55 -8.90 24.94
C HIS A 242 13.15 -8.52 23.57
N TYR A 243 12.39 -8.67 22.50
CA TYR A 243 12.80 -8.24 21.18
C TYR A 243 13.06 -6.72 21.11
N LEU A 244 12.19 -5.91 21.69
CA LEU A 244 12.32 -4.44 21.71
C LEU A 244 13.48 -3.97 22.59
N ASP A 245 13.77 -4.65 23.71
CA ASP A 245 14.91 -4.35 24.60
C ASP A 245 16.27 -4.36 23.86
N ARG A 246 16.37 -5.11 22.74
CA ARG A 246 17.55 -5.10 21.85
C ARG A 246 17.80 -3.73 21.23
N PHE A 247 16.73 -3.07 20.78
CA PHE A 247 16.81 -1.72 20.20
C PHE A 247 17.18 -0.72 21.27
N ASP A 248 16.52 -0.75 22.43
CA ASP A 248 16.84 0.11 23.55
C ASP A 248 18.34 0.07 23.89
N LYS A 249 18.89 -1.13 23.97
CA LYS A 249 20.31 -1.34 24.24
C LYS A 249 21.19 -0.74 23.14
N ALA A 250 20.91 -1.03 21.87
CA ALA A 250 21.73 -0.57 20.75
C ALA A 250 21.72 0.97 20.63
N PHE A 251 20.56 1.60 20.73
CA PHE A 251 20.45 3.06 20.67
C PHE A 251 21.12 3.74 21.86
N ALA A 252 20.93 3.23 23.08
CA ALA A 252 21.51 3.81 24.29
C ALA A 252 23.05 3.67 24.33
N GLU A 253 23.59 2.48 24.03
CA GLU A 253 25.03 2.21 24.07
C GLU A 253 25.82 3.02 23.04
N ASN A 254 25.22 3.35 21.90
CA ASN A 254 25.87 4.08 20.82
C ASN A 254 25.51 5.57 20.76
N CYS A 255 24.61 6.03 21.62
CA CYS A 255 24.12 7.42 21.61
C CYS A 255 23.64 7.84 20.21
N THR A 256 22.91 6.95 19.54
CA THR A 256 22.33 7.20 18.23
C THR A 256 20.92 7.77 18.43
N PRO A 257 20.51 8.81 17.69
CA PRO A 257 19.13 9.28 17.72
C PRO A 257 18.19 8.20 17.14
N TYR A 258 16.98 8.15 17.66
CA TYR A 258 15.92 7.30 17.11
C TYR A 258 15.42 7.86 15.77
N PRO A 259 14.93 7.01 14.85
CA PRO A 259 14.33 7.46 13.60
C PRO A 259 13.03 8.23 13.83
N ASP A 260 12.54 8.93 12.81
CA ASP A 260 11.25 9.64 12.89
C ASP A 260 10.07 8.66 13.03
N THR A 261 10.15 7.51 12.37
CA THR A 261 9.09 6.48 12.36
C THR A 261 9.71 5.08 12.32
N PHE A 262 9.20 4.18 13.15
CA PHE A 262 9.43 2.76 12.98
C PHE A 262 8.36 2.14 12.08
N PHE A 263 8.78 1.28 11.19
CA PHE A 263 7.93 0.54 10.27
C PHE A 263 7.85 -0.94 10.63
N ASN A 264 6.67 -1.52 10.44
CA ASN A 264 6.44 -2.96 10.41
C ASN A 264 5.71 -3.34 9.11
N ASP A 265 6.29 -4.29 8.41
CA ASP A 265 5.81 -4.86 7.15
C ASP A 265 4.58 -5.74 7.32
N SER A 266 4.02 -6.25 6.22
CA SER A 266 2.91 -7.19 6.23
C SER A 266 3.18 -8.40 7.13
N TYR A 267 2.11 -8.89 7.75
CA TYR A 267 2.22 -10.01 8.69
C TYR A 267 2.40 -11.33 7.93
N GLU A 268 3.64 -11.77 7.82
CA GLU A 268 4.00 -13.02 7.15
C GLU A 268 4.49 -14.08 8.14
N VAL A 269 3.67 -14.35 9.16
CA VAL A 269 3.94 -15.38 10.17
C VAL A 269 3.12 -16.61 9.84
N TYR A 270 3.79 -17.67 9.41
CA TYR A 270 3.13 -18.86 8.88
C TYR A 270 2.99 -19.96 9.93
N GLY A 271 1.82 -20.60 9.97
CA GLY A 271 1.52 -21.72 10.86
C GLY A 271 1.57 -21.42 12.35
N ALA A 272 1.69 -20.16 12.75
CA ALA A 272 1.65 -19.74 14.14
C ALA A 272 0.20 -19.59 14.60
N ASP A 273 -0.34 -20.63 15.19
CA ASP A 273 -1.74 -20.72 15.61
C ASP A 273 -1.90 -20.96 17.12
N TRP A 274 -0.83 -20.80 17.90
CA TRP A 274 -0.77 -21.05 19.34
C TRP A 274 0.22 -20.12 20.03
N THR A 275 0.04 -19.97 21.36
CA THR A 275 0.99 -19.27 22.24
C THR A 275 0.98 -19.87 23.63
N PRO A 276 2.08 -19.80 24.41
CA PRO A 276 2.07 -20.19 25.81
C PRO A 276 0.99 -19.46 26.59
N GLY A 277 0.27 -20.20 27.45
CA GLY A 277 -0.77 -19.62 28.31
C GLY A 277 -2.12 -19.34 27.64
N ILE A 278 -2.33 -19.75 26.40
CA ILE A 278 -3.56 -19.52 25.65
C ILE A 278 -4.82 -19.98 26.39
N PHE A 279 -4.78 -21.11 27.12
CA PHE A 279 -5.91 -21.61 27.89
C PHE A 279 -6.37 -20.60 28.96
N ALA A 280 -5.44 -19.99 29.67
CA ALA A 280 -5.73 -19.01 30.68
C ALA A 280 -6.25 -17.68 30.08
N GLU A 281 -5.63 -17.21 28.99
CA GLU A 281 -6.07 -16.01 28.26
C GLU A 281 -7.44 -16.19 27.63
N PHE A 282 -7.72 -17.36 27.07
CA PHE A 282 -9.03 -17.69 26.53
C PHE A 282 -10.10 -17.68 27.64
N ALA A 283 -9.87 -18.38 28.73
CA ALA A 283 -10.82 -18.42 29.84
C ALA A 283 -11.10 -17.04 30.42
N LYS A 284 -10.07 -16.22 30.57
CA LYS A 284 -10.19 -14.82 31.04
C LYS A 284 -11.03 -13.94 30.11
N ARG A 285 -10.88 -14.09 28.81
CA ARG A 285 -11.50 -13.25 27.79
C ARG A 285 -12.90 -13.73 27.38
N ARG A 286 -13.10 -15.05 27.28
CA ARG A 286 -14.34 -15.65 26.77
C ARG A 286 -15.28 -16.13 27.89
N GLY A 287 -14.80 -16.25 29.13
CA GLY A 287 -15.61 -16.59 30.28
C GLY A 287 -15.87 -18.10 30.47
N TYR A 288 -15.24 -18.93 29.66
CA TYR A 288 -15.30 -20.40 29.79
C TYR A 288 -13.92 -21.00 29.42
N LYS A 289 -13.71 -22.29 29.74
CA LYS A 289 -12.42 -22.95 29.55
C LYS A 289 -12.33 -23.64 28.20
N LEU A 290 -11.34 -23.28 27.39
CA LEU A 290 -11.09 -23.89 26.09
C LEU A 290 -10.85 -25.39 26.18
N GLU A 291 -10.16 -25.82 27.26
CA GLU A 291 -9.86 -27.23 27.48
C GLU A 291 -11.12 -28.11 27.67
N GLU A 292 -12.26 -27.56 27.95
CA GLU A 292 -13.53 -28.29 28.01
C GLU A 292 -14.19 -28.44 26.62
N HIS A 293 -13.62 -27.78 25.56
CA HIS A 293 -14.19 -27.64 24.21
C HIS A 293 -13.20 -28.03 23.08
N LEU A 294 -12.20 -28.88 23.36
CA LEU A 294 -11.23 -29.32 22.34
C LEU A 294 -11.86 -30.10 21.18
N PRO A 295 -12.89 -30.96 21.38
CA PRO A 295 -13.60 -31.60 20.26
C PRO A 295 -14.26 -30.60 19.32
N GLU A 296 -14.88 -29.53 19.86
CA GLU A 296 -15.45 -28.43 19.06
C GLU A 296 -14.39 -27.71 18.22
N LEU A 297 -13.27 -27.41 18.85
CA LEU A 297 -12.20 -26.66 18.18
C LEU A 297 -11.55 -27.50 17.07
N PHE A 298 -11.07 -28.71 17.40
CA PHE A 298 -10.23 -29.49 16.50
C PHE A 298 -10.99 -30.45 15.58
N LEU A 299 -12.13 -31.02 16.03
CA LEU A 299 -12.89 -32.01 15.26
C LEU A 299 -14.19 -31.49 14.67
N ASN A 300 -14.60 -30.27 15.02
CA ASN A 300 -15.90 -29.70 14.67
C ASN A 300 -17.08 -30.54 15.23
N GLU A 301 -16.92 -31.10 16.41
CA GLU A 301 -17.86 -32.01 17.11
C GLU A 301 -18.26 -31.37 18.44
N GLY A 302 -19.53 -31.37 18.79
CA GLY A 302 -20.02 -30.77 20.03
C GLY A 302 -21.25 -29.93 19.89
N GLU A 303 -21.54 -29.08 20.89
CA GLU A 303 -22.76 -28.25 20.94
C GLU A 303 -22.70 -27.02 20.02
N ASP A 304 -21.62 -26.25 20.10
CA ASP A 304 -21.43 -25.04 19.24
C ASP A 304 -19.98 -24.90 18.80
N PRO A 305 -19.49 -25.79 17.89
CA PRO A 305 -18.11 -25.75 17.43
C PRO A 305 -17.78 -24.47 16.64
N THR A 306 -18.78 -23.81 16.07
CA THR A 306 -18.60 -22.54 15.36
C THR A 306 -18.27 -21.40 16.31
N GLN A 307 -18.98 -21.33 17.44
CA GLN A 307 -18.74 -20.27 18.45
C GLN A 307 -17.36 -20.46 19.10
N VAL A 308 -16.97 -21.72 19.43
CA VAL A 308 -15.65 -22.02 20.00
C VAL A 308 -14.54 -21.58 19.05
N LEU A 309 -14.68 -21.82 17.74
CA LEU A 309 -13.73 -21.38 16.72
C LEU A 309 -13.65 -19.86 16.62
N ILE A 310 -14.78 -19.15 16.61
CA ILE A 310 -14.83 -17.68 16.63
C ILE A 310 -14.09 -17.16 17.86
N ASP A 311 -14.42 -17.65 19.04
CA ASP A 311 -13.85 -17.21 20.31
C ASP A 311 -12.34 -17.49 20.40
N TYR A 312 -11.88 -18.61 19.82
CA TYR A 312 -10.46 -18.91 19.71
C TYR A 312 -9.73 -17.89 18.82
N ARG A 313 -10.23 -17.64 17.62
CA ARG A 313 -9.66 -16.68 16.65
C ARG A 313 -9.70 -15.26 17.19
N GLU A 314 -10.79 -14.87 17.81
CA GLU A 314 -10.93 -13.57 18.46
C GLU A 314 -9.93 -13.41 19.63
N THR A 315 -9.67 -14.48 20.39
CA THR A 315 -8.68 -14.45 21.47
C THR A 315 -7.27 -14.18 20.94
N LEU A 316 -6.86 -14.83 19.86
CA LEU A 316 -5.56 -14.59 19.25
C LEU A 316 -5.49 -13.22 18.57
N SER A 317 -6.58 -12.74 17.96
CA SER A 317 -6.68 -11.38 17.47
C SER A 317 -6.47 -10.33 18.57
N ASP A 318 -7.11 -10.52 19.72
CA ASP A 318 -6.94 -9.63 20.88
C ASP A 318 -5.50 -9.64 21.40
N LEU A 319 -4.89 -10.85 21.50
CA LEU A 319 -3.50 -10.98 21.96
C LEU A 319 -2.52 -10.31 20.99
N LEU A 320 -2.70 -10.47 19.69
CA LEU A 320 -1.88 -9.81 18.68
C LEU A 320 -2.00 -8.28 18.78
N LEU A 321 -3.22 -7.78 18.97
CA LEU A 321 -3.45 -6.35 19.12
C LEU A 321 -2.79 -5.78 20.38
N GLU A 322 -2.98 -6.44 21.53
CA GLU A 322 -2.52 -5.94 22.83
C GLU A 322 -1.03 -6.17 23.03
N ASN A 323 -0.55 -7.39 22.77
CA ASN A 323 0.80 -7.81 23.08
C ASN A 323 1.83 -7.43 22.03
N PHE A 324 1.41 -7.21 20.78
CA PHE A 324 2.29 -6.79 19.71
C PHE A 324 2.01 -5.36 19.27
N THR A 325 0.90 -5.08 18.59
CA THR A 325 0.70 -3.80 17.90
C THR A 325 0.67 -2.62 18.86
N LYS A 326 -0.10 -2.71 19.96
CA LYS A 326 -0.16 -1.64 20.98
C LYS A 326 1.13 -1.54 21.78
N GLN A 327 1.68 -2.67 22.23
CA GLN A 327 2.92 -2.68 23.03
C GLN A 327 4.09 -2.08 22.23
N TRP A 328 4.24 -2.43 20.95
CA TRP A 328 5.25 -1.85 20.07
C TRP A 328 5.02 -0.34 19.86
N THR A 329 3.77 0.08 19.63
CA THR A 329 3.44 1.51 19.49
C THR A 329 3.72 2.29 20.76
N GLU A 330 3.35 1.77 21.92
CA GLU A 330 3.64 2.39 23.22
C GLU A 330 5.14 2.48 23.50
N TRP A 331 5.90 1.44 23.13
CA TRP A 331 7.36 1.46 23.21
C TRP A 331 7.96 2.55 22.32
N ALA A 332 7.54 2.63 21.05
CA ALA A 332 7.99 3.67 20.12
C ALA A 332 7.68 5.09 20.68
N HIS A 333 6.47 5.29 21.19
CA HIS A 333 6.05 6.55 21.80
C HIS A 333 6.91 6.92 23.04
N SER A 334 7.40 5.94 23.80
CA SER A 334 8.30 6.21 24.93
C SER A 334 9.62 6.84 24.50
N HIS A 335 9.99 6.69 23.23
CA HIS A 335 11.15 7.29 22.57
C HIS A 335 10.79 8.49 21.67
N ASN A 336 9.53 8.98 21.70
CA ASN A 336 8.99 10.03 20.81
C ASN A 336 9.04 9.66 19.31
N VAL A 337 8.97 8.39 18.99
CA VAL A 337 8.93 7.85 17.62
C VAL A 337 7.51 7.47 17.26
N LYS A 338 7.12 7.68 16.01
CA LYS A 338 5.85 7.20 15.47
C LYS A 338 5.96 5.76 14.99
N THR A 339 4.80 5.12 14.84
CA THR A 339 4.70 3.79 14.21
C THR A 339 3.92 3.85 12.91
N ARG A 340 4.38 3.08 11.92
CA ARG A 340 3.72 2.84 10.65
C ARG A 340 3.64 1.34 10.42
N ASN A 341 2.44 0.82 10.11
CA ASN A 341 2.19 -0.63 10.12
C ASN A 341 1.28 -1.08 9.00
N GLN A 342 1.65 -2.20 8.39
CA GLN A 342 0.79 -3.01 7.54
C GLN A 342 0.16 -4.11 8.40
N ALA A 343 -1.16 -4.06 8.56
CA ALA A 343 -1.90 -5.02 9.38
C ALA A 343 -2.37 -6.26 8.60
N HIS A 344 -2.41 -6.16 7.26
CA HIS A 344 -2.85 -7.27 6.41
C HIS A 344 -1.88 -8.46 6.46
N GLY A 345 -2.38 -9.62 6.10
CA GLY A 345 -1.70 -10.90 6.31
C GLY A 345 -1.92 -11.46 7.72
N SER A 346 -2.42 -10.68 8.69
CA SER A 346 -2.63 -11.15 10.07
C SER A 346 -3.94 -11.92 10.25
N PRO A 347 -4.07 -12.75 11.30
CA PRO A 347 -5.32 -13.44 11.63
C PRO A 347 -6.32 -12.55 12.39
N ALA A 348 -6.04 -11.26 12.51
CA ALA A 348 -6.73 -10.34 13.40
C ALA A 348 -7.75 -9.45 12.69
N ASN A 349 -8.57 -8.71 13.47
CA ASN A 349 -9.41 -7.66 12.92
C ASN A 349 -8.55 -6.53 12.35
N LEU A 350 -8.49 -6.42 11.03
CA LEU A 350 -7.61 -5.47 10.35
C LEU A 350 -7.85 -4.02 10.76
N ILE A 351 -9.11 -3.61 10.94
CA ILE A 351 -9.43 -2.21 11.30
C ILE A 351 -8.84 -1.86 12.67
N ASP A 352 -8.94 -2.78 13.65
CA ASP A 352 -8.41 -2.54 14.99
C ASP A 352 -6.87 -2.42 14.98
N HIS A 353 -6.20 -3.26 14.19
CA HIS A 353 -4.74 -3.25 14.09
C HIS A 353 -4.21 -2.04 13.32
N TYR A 354 -4.84 -1.67 12.20
CA TYR A 354 -4.52 -0.42 11.50
C TYR A 354 -4.75 0.81 12.38
N ALA A 355 -5.82 0.80 13.16
CA ALA A 355 -6.16 1.91 14.05
C ALA A 355 -5.23 2.04 15.28
N ALA A 356 -4.48 1.00 15.64
CA ALA A 356 -3.64 0.99 16.83
C ALA A 356 -2.28 1.70 16.64
N VAL A 357 -1.89 2.03 15.41
CA VAL A 357 -0.61 2.70 15.08
C VAL A 357 -0.84 4.15 14.66
N ASP A 358 0.23 4.96 14.57
CA ASP A 358 0.12 6.37 14.19
C ASP A 358 -0.24 6.53 12.71
N ILE A 359 0.36 5.72 11.84
CA ILE A 359 0.20 5.78 10.39
C ILE A 359 -0.20 4.39 9.88
N PRO A 360 -1.49 4.14 9.69
CA PRO A 360 -1.94 2.94 9.00
C PRO A 360 -1.40 2.90 7.56
N GLU A 361 -0.85 1.75 7.15
CA GLU A 361 -0.31 1.58 5.80
C GLU A 361 -0.98 0.41 5.08
N VAL A 362 -1.50 0.67 3.88
CA VAL A 362 -1.97 -0.35 2.94
C VAL A 362 -0.88 -0.64 1.91
N GLU A 363 -1.02 -1.69 1.14
CA GLU A 363 -0.10 -2.06 0.07
C GLU A 363 -0.81 -2.14 -1.28
N GLY A 364 -0.13 -1.67 -2.34
CA GLY A 364 -0.58 -1.76 -3.74
C GLY A 364 0.23 -2.83 -4.48
N PHE A 365 -0.36 -4.01 -4.65
CA PHE A 365 0.36 -5.22 -5.09
C PHE A 365 0.54 -5.39 -6.58
N GLY A 366 -0.20 -4.73 -7.43
CA GLY A 366 -0.22 -5.12 -8.82
C GLY A 366 -0.54 -4.00 -9.77
N LEU A 367 -0.01 -4.14 -11.00
CA LEU A 367 -0.36 -3.29 -12.12
C LEU A 367 -1.82 -3.55 -12.52
N SER A 368 -2.59 -2.46 -12.65
CA SER A 368 -3.97 -2.48 -13.11
C SER A 368 -4.07 -2.09 -14.59
N ASP A 369 -5.04 -2.66 -15.29
CA ASP A 369 -5.42 -2.21 -16.64
C ASP A 369 -6.75 -1.44 -16.58
N PHE A 370 -6.67 -0.14 -16.72
CA PHE A 370 -7.82 0.76 -16.73
C PHE A 370 -8.37 1.00 -18.16
N GLY A 371 -7.75 0.44 -19.20
CA GLY A 371 -8.09 0.72 -20.59
C GLY A 371 -7.80 2.16 -21.02
N ILE A 372 -6.92 2.88 -20.33
CA ILE A 372 -6.59 4.28 -20.60
C ILE A 372 -6.00 4.42 -22.00
N LYS A 373 -6.58 5.33 -22.79
CA LYS A 373 -6.20 5.54 -24.18
C LYS A 373 -4.77 6.04 -24.32
N GLY A 374 -3.95 5.30 -25.04
CA GLY A 374 -2.55 5.65 -25.32
C GLY A 374 -1.57 5.26 -24.20
N LEU A 375 -2.07 4.65 -23.11
CA LEU A 375 -1.21 4.06 -22.09
C LEU A 375 -0.70 2.69 -22.54
N ARG A 376 0.59 2.44 -22.37
CA ARG A 376 1.15 1.10 -22.58
C ARG A 376 0.69 0.16 -21.49
N THR A 377 0.19 -0.99 -21.85
CA THR A 377 -0.20 -2.05 -20.93
C THR A 377 0.59 -3.32 -21.24
N ASP A 378 1.17 -3.91 -20.21
CA ASP A 378 1.80 -5.23 -20.25
C ASP A 378 0.77 -6.25 -19.74
N ALA A 379 -0.10 -6.73 -20.63
CA ALA A 379 -1.27 -7.54 -20.27
C ALA A 379 -0.94 -8.82 -19.49
N ASP A 380 0.25 -9.39 -19.72
CA ASP A 380 0.78 -10.55 -18.99
C ASP A 380 1.23 -10.23 -17.57
N LYS A 381 1.30 -8.95 -17.19
CA LYS A 381 1.71 -8.47 -15.86
C LYS A 381 0.56 -7.89 -15.04
N VAL A 382 -0.62 -7.74 -15.65
CA VAL A 382 -1.80 -7.25 -14.93
C VAL A 382 -2.27 -8.29 -13.91
N ARG A 383 -2.50 -7.83 -12.68
CA ARG A 383 -3.03 -8.66 -11.58
C ARG A 383 -4.44 -8.20 -11.20
N PRO A 384 -5.49 -8.84 -11.72
CA PRO A 384 -6.86 -8.53 -11.31
C PRO A 384 -7.05 -8.73 -9.80
N ASN A 385 -7.78 -7.80 -9.17
CA ASN A 385 -8.10 -7.81 -7.73
C ASN A 385 -6.92 -7.61 -6.75
N TYR A 386 -5.76 -7.16 -7.24
CA TYR A 386 -4.62 -6.82 -6.38
C TYR A 386 -4.46 -5.32 -6.12
N SER A 387 -5.28 -4.48 -6.73
CA SER A 387 -5.32 -3.03 -6.49
C SER A 387 -6.69 -2.49 -6.87
N ASP A 388 -7.75 -2.87 -6.15
CA ASP A 388 -9.06 -2.26 -6.30
C ASP A 388 -9.40 -1.34 -5.11
N LEU A 389 -10.41 -0.49 -5.30
CA LEU A 389 -10.80 0.49 -4.30
C LEU A 389 -11.16 -0.17 -2.95
N SER A 390 -11.86 -1.32 -2.96
CA SER A 390 -12.28 -2.00 -1.74
C SER A 390 -11.12 -2.51 -0.90
N MET A 391 -10.08 -2.98 -1.56
CA MET A 391 -8.85 -3.48 -0.95
C MET A 391 -8.03 -2.32 -0.34
N LEU A 392 -7.91 -1.21 -1.05
CA LEU A 392 -7.05 -0.09 -0.66
C LEU A 392 -7.63 0.75 0.49
N LYS A 393 -8.92 0.59 0.85
CA LYS A 393 -9.59 1.42 1.88
C LYS A 393 -9.44 0.94 3.32
N TYR A 394 -8.82 -0.19 3.62
CA TYR A 394 -8.70 -0.68 5.00
C TYR A 394 -7.92 0.29 5.90
N ALA A 395 -6.74 0.70 5.47
CA ALA A 395 -5.88 1.61 6.23
C ALA A 395 -6.50 3.02 6.34
N SER A 396 -7.04 3.56 5.24
CA SER A 396 -7.67 4.89 5.24
C SER A 396 -8.93 4.91 6.10
N SER A 397 -9.75 3.86 6.07
CA SER A 397 -10.91 3.72 6.96
C SER A 397 -10.51 3.77 8.43
N ALA A 398 -9.49 3.00 8.82
CA ALA A 398 -8.98 3.01 10.19
C ALA A 398 -8.45 4.39 10.62
N ALA A 399 -7.71 5.08 9.73
CA ALA A 399 -7.25 6.43 9.97
C ALA A 399 -8.42 7.42 10.13
N HIS A 400 -9.38 7.37 9.22
CA HIS A 400 -10.52 8.28 9.21
C HIS A 400 -11.37 8.13 10.47
N ILE A 401 -11.83 6.90 10.81
CA ILE A 401 -12.69 6.70 11.99
C ILE A 401 -12.00 7.05 13.31
N THR A 402 -10.66 7.08 13.34
CA THR A 402 -9.86 7.45 14.51
C THR A 402 -9.31 8.88 14.47
N GLY A 403 -9.61 9.65 13.40
CA GLY A 403 -9.14 11.03 13.25
C GLY A 403 -7.65 11.18 13.03
N LYS A 404 -6.96 10.15 12.51
CA LYS A 404 -5.54 10.23 12.17
C LYS A 404 -5.35 11.00 10.87
N PRO A 405 -4.34 11.89 10.79
CA PRO A 405 -4.17 12.76 9.63
C PRO A 405 -3.53 12.06 8.42
N LEU A 406 -2.83 10.95 8.64
CA LEU A 406 -2.05 10.28 7.61
C LEU A 406 -2.50 8.84 7.42
N THR A 407 -2.62 8.47 6.15
CA THR A 407 -2.72 7.09 5.67
C THR A 407 -1.64 6.88 4.64
N SER A 408 -0.78 5.90 4.84
CA SER A 408 0.26 5.59 3.88
C SER A 408 -0.06 4.37 3.02
N CYS A 409 0.69 4.23 1.94
CA CYS A 409 0.67 3.06 1.08
C CYS A 409 2.10 2.71 0.66
N GLU A 410 2.45 1.45 0.86
CA GLU A 410 3.52 0.84 0.09
C GLU A 410 3.04 0.75 -1.35
N SER A 411 3.63 1.55 -2.22
CA SER A 411 3.11 1.76 -3.56
C SER A 411 4.00 1.09 -4.59
N PHE A 412 3.36 0.37 -5.52
CA PHE A 412 4.01 -0.27 -6.64
C PHE A 412 4.90 -1.46 -6.26
N THR A 413 4.41 -2.31 -5.35
CA THR A 413 4.97 -3.64 -5.11
C THR A 413 4.62 -4.54 -6.29
N TRP A 414 5.27 -4.28 -7.42
CA TRP A 414 4.93 -4.88 -8.71
C TRP A 414 5.96 -5.90 -9.17
N LEU A 415 5.52 -7.06 -9.56
CA LEU A 415 6.33 -8.06 -10.29
C LEU A 415 6.22 -7.85 -11.81
N THR A 416 6.32 -6.58 -12.24
CA THR A 416 6.24 -6.18 -13.66
C THR A 416 7.60 -6.11 -14.34
N GLU A 417 8.63 -6.59 -13.69
CA GLU A 417 10.02 -6.51 -14.06
C GLU A 417 10.62 -5.10 -13.89
N HIS A 418 11.69 -4.97 -13.18
CA HIS A 418 12.36 -3.72 -12.82
C HIS A 418 12.66 -2.78 -13.99
N PHE A 419 12.80 -3.34 -15.18
CA PHE A 419 13.32 -2.66 -16.35
C PHE A 419 12.24 -2.26 -17.35
N ARG A 420 10.95 -2.56 -17.07
CA ARG A 420 9.83 -2.33 -18.00
C ARG A 420 8.78 -1.34 -17.49
N THR A 421 8.91 -0.83 -16.29
CA THR A 421 7.93 0.10 -15.71
C THR A 421 8.24 1.55 -16.06
N SER A 422 7.28 2.27 -16.63
CA SER A 422 7.38 3.68 -16.97
C SER A 422 6.66 4.58 -15.97
N LEU A 423 7.03 5.87 -15.90
CA LEU A 423 6.33 6.86 -15.09
C LEU A 423 4.86 7.00 -15.47
N SER A 424 4.53 6.84 -16.76
CA SER A 424 3.14 6.91 -17.23
C SER A 424 2.26 5.78 -16.73
N GLN A 425 2.83 4.59 -16.46
CA GLN A 425 2.10 3.46 -15.88
C GLN A 425 1.86 3.62 -14.37
N LEU A 426 2.77 4.34 -13.68
CA LEU A 426 2.62 4.56 -12.22
C LEU A 426 1.44 5.47 -11.89
N LYS A 427 1.17 6.48 -12.73
CA LYS A 427 0.19 7.52 -12.41
C LYS A 427 -1.24 7.01 -12.21
N PRO A 428 -1.83 6.16 -13.06
CA PRO A 428 -3.19 5.68 -12.86
C PRO A 428 -3.39 4.86 -11.59
N ASP A 429 -2.47 3.97 -11.26
CA ASP A 429 -2.53 3.21 -10.01
C ASP A 429 -2.36 4.13 -8.80
N LEU A 430 -1.46 5.13 -8.88
CA LEU A 430 -1.34 6.15 -7.84
C LEU A 430 -2.63 6.95 -7.65
N ASP A 431 -3.29 7.32 -8.74
CA ASP A 431 -4.56 8.06 -8.69
C ASP A 431 -5.65 7.23 -8.00
N LEU A 432 -5.70 5.92 -8.24
CA LEU A 432 -6.61 5.00 -7.55
C LEU A 432 -6.28 4.92 -6.05
N ILE A 433 -5.01 4.82 -5.69
CA ILE A 433 -4.52 4.82 -4.31
C ILE A 433 -4.96 6.12 -3.60
N PHE A 434 -4.85 7.27 -4.25
CA PHE A 434 -5.34 8.55 -3.71
C PHE A 434 -6.87 8.57 -3.54
N CYS A 435 -7.63 8.05 -4.52
CA CYS A 435 -9.09 7.93 -4.42
C CYS A 435 -9.54 7.00 -3.28
N ALA A 436 -8.68 6.06 -2.86
CA ALA A 436 -8.93 5.19 -1.70
C ALA A 436 -8.67 5.86 -0.34
N GLY A 437 -8.20 7.12 -0.31
CA GLY A 437 -7.97 7.87 0.92
C GLY A 437 -6.53 7.87 1.41
N VAL A 438 -5.61 7.27 0.67
CA VAL A 438 -4.17 7.39 0.94
C VAL A 438 -3.73 8.83 0.65
N ASN A 439 -2.89 9.37 1.53
CA ASN A 439 -2.37 10.72 1.39
C ASN A 439 -0.86 10.81 1.66
N ARG A 440 -0.19 9.67 1.81
CA ARG A 440 1.27 9.57 1.96
C ARG A 440 1.77 8.29 1.29
N VAL A 441 2.51 8.42 0.19
CA VAL A 441 3.02 7.27 -0.56
C VAL A 441 4.48 6.98 -0.24
N TYR A 442 4.80 5.70 -0.16
CA TYR A 442 6.15 5.16 -0.11
C TYR A 442 6.35 4.26 -1.31
N PHE A 443 7.32 4.58 -2.14
CA PHE A 443 7.63 3.73 -3.28
C PHE A 443 8.26 2.41 -2.81
N HIS A 444 7.87 1.34 -3.43
CA HIS A 444 8.55 0.05 -3.35
C HIS A 444 9.39 -0.10 -4.63
N GLY A 445 10.67 0.19 -4.70
CA GLY A 445 11.37 1.21 -3.87
C GLY A 445 12.73 1.41 -4.50
N THR A 446 13.77 1.59 -3.75
CA THR A 446 15.15 1.72 -4.26
C THR A 446 16.13 0.95 -3.39
N ALA A 447 17.08 0.23 -4.02
CA ALA A 447 18.19 -0.38 -3.32
C ALA A 447 19.38 0.60 -3.26
N TYR A 448 20.10 0.64 -2.12
CA TYR A 448 21.43 1.23 -2.12
C TYR A 448 22.30 0.47 -3.15
N SER A 449 23.00 1.20 -3.98
CA SER A 449 23.93 0.63 -4.95
C SER A 449 25.14 1.55 -5.05
N PRO A 450 26.38 1.04 -4.85
CA PRO A 450 27.59 1.83 -5.03
C PRO A 450 27.72 2.35 -6.46
N THR A 451 28.19 3.58 -6.63
CA THR A 451 28.31 4.21 -7.96
C THR A 451 29.36 3.53 -8.84
N ASN A 452 30.32 2.86 -8.24
CA ASN A 452 31.37 2.11 -8.95
C ASN A 452 30.95 0.68 -9.35
N ASP A 453 29.75 0.24 -8.92
CA ASP A 453 29.27 -1.08 -9.30
C ASP A 453 28.72 -1.09 -10.74
N PRO A 454 29.04 -2.11 -11.54
CA PRO A 454 28.55 -2.17 -12.92
C PRO A 454 27.03 -2.10 -13.03
N TRP A 455 26.55 -1.33 -14.02
CA TRP A 455 25.12 -1.30 -14.33
C TRP A 455 24.57 -2.73 -14.53
N PRO A 456 23.36 -3.08 -14.00
CA PRO A 456 22.32 -2.22 -13.44
C PRO A 456 22.47 -1.87 -11.95
N GLY A 457 23.56 -2.27 -11.30
CA GLY A 457 23.76 -2.10 -9.87
C GLY A 457 22.95 -3.10 -9.04
N TRP A 458 22.75 -2.78 -7.77
CA TRP A 458 22.03 -3.64 -6.84
C TRP A 458 20.52 -3.46 -6.99
N LYS A 459 19.77 -4.54 -6.93
CA LYS A 459 18.33 -4.58 -7.17
C LYS A 459 17.64 -5.44 -6.11
N PHE A 460 16.38 -5.10 -5.84
CA PHE A 460 15.49 -5.89 -5.02
C PHE A 460 14.24 -6.25 -5.84
N TYR A 461 13.54 -7.33 -5.52
CA TYR A 461 12.39 -7.81 -6.31
C TYR A 461 11.12 -6.98 -6.09
N ALA A 462 10.10 -7.22 -6.93
CA ALA A 462 8.77 -6.60 -6.85
C ALA A 462 8.82 -5.06 -6.77
N THR A 463 9.76 -4.43 -7.48
CA THR A 463 10.00 -3.00 -7.39
C THR A 463 9.99 -2.32 -8.76
N ILE A 464 9.53 -1.08 -8.77
CA ILE A 464 9.65 -0.19 -9.94
C ILE A 464 11.07 0.36 -10.13
N ASP A 465 11.96 0.09 -9.19
CA ASP A 465 13.36 0.57 -9.21
C ASP A 465 13.46 2.09 -9.40
N MET A 466 12.90 2.85 -8.46
CA MET A 466 12.97 4.30 -8.44
C MET A 466 14.37 4.75 -8.00
N SER A 467 15.37 4.56 -8.84
CA SER A 467 16.78 4.75 -8.53
C SER A 467 17.56 5.45 -9.65
N PRO A 468 18.69 6.09 -9.33
CA PRO A 468 19.54 6.75 -10.32
C PRO A 468 20.08 5.84 -11.43
N THR A 469 20.09 4.53 -11.25
CA THR A 469 20.54 3.57 -12.27
C THR A 469 19.45 3.21 -13.29
N ASN A 470 18.19 3.58 -13.04
CA ASN A 470 17.07 3.41 -13.95
C ASN A 470 16.91 4.65 -14.85
N SER A 471 16.63 4.47 -16.14
CA SER A 471 16.45 5.59 -17.08
C SER A 471 15.27 6.50 -16.74
N ILE A 472 14.23 5.99 -16.09
CA ILE A 472 13.07 6.80 -15.64
C ILE A 472 13.49 7.91 -14.65
N TRP A 473 14.61 7.73 -13.95
CA TRP A 473 15.13 8.70 -12.97
C TRP A 473 15.33 10.09 -13.57
N ARG A 474 15.74 10.16 -14.83
CA ARG A 474 15.94 11.44 -15.53
C ARG A 474 14.74 12.38 -15.44
N ASP A 475 13.51 11.83 -15.42
CA ASP A 475 12.28 12.60 -15.39
C ASP A 475 11.45 12.32 -14.11
N ALA A 476 11.95 11.51 -13.18
CA ALA A 476 11.27 11.12 -11.93
C ALA A 476 10.84 12.33 -11.09
N ALA A 477 11.60 13.42 -11.10
CA ALA A 477 11.24 14.66 -10.40
C ALA A 477 9.87 15.21 -10.83
N LYS A 478 9.42 14.95 -12.07
CA LYS A 478 8.09 15.39 -12.53
C LYS A 478 6.96 14.54 -11.96
N PHE A 479 7.22 13.26 -11.76
CA PHE A 479 6.30 12.37 -11.08
C PHE A 479 6.20 12.70 -9.57
N THR A 480 7.32 12.94 -8.91
CA THR A 480 7.32 13.29 -7.48
C THR A 480 6.77 14.70 -7.21
N ASP A 481 6.95 15.66 -8.14
CA ASP A 481 6.24 16.94 -8.11
C ASP A 481 4.71 16.74 -8.15
N TYR A 482 4.24 15.85 -9.02
CA TYR A 482 2.82 15.47 -9.09
C TYR A 482 2.34 14.85 -7.77
N VAL A 483 3.09 13.92 -7.19
CA VAL A 483 2.80 13.32 -5.87
C VAL A 483 2.65 14.40 -4.81
N ASN A 484 3.64 15.28 -4.68
CA ASN A 484 3.62 16.37 -3.71
C ASN A 484 2.38 17.26 -3.89
N ASN A 485 2.07 17.66 -5.13
CA ASN A 485 0.93 18.51 -5.43
C ASN A 485 -0.41 17.87 -5.06
N CYS A 486 -0.59 16.57 -5.30
CA CYS A 486 -1.77 15.83 -4.87
C CYS A 486 -1.83 15.73 -3.34
N GLN A 487 -0.75 15.31 -2.70
CA GLN A 487 -0.71 15.08 -1.25
C GLN A 487 -0.91 16.37 -0.43
N ARG A 488 -0.52 17.53 -0.95
CA ARG A 488 -0.83 18.85 -0.33
C ARG A 488 -2.32 19.03 -0.11
N PHE A 489 -3.15 18.66 -1.08
CA PHE A 489 -4.60 18.73 -0.95
C PHE A 489 -5.14 17.53 -0.12
N LEU A 490 -4.64 16.34 -0.34
CA LEU A 490 -5.11 15.14 0.34
C LEU A 490 -4.80 15.11 1.85
N GLN A 491 -3.77 15.84 2.29
CA GLN A 491 -3.46 16.03 3.72
C GLN A 491 -4.15 17.24 4.33
N TRP A 492 -4.76 18.11 3.50
CA TRP A 492 -5.47 19.28 3.99
C TRP A 492 -6.92 18.98 4.31
N GLY A 493 -7.42 19.51 5.44
CA GLY A 493 -8.80 19.31 5.86
C GLY A 493 -9.07 17.90 6.41
N GLU A 494 -10.36 17.57 6.50
CA GLU A 494 -10.84 16.34 7.11
C GLU A 494 -11.49 15.42 6.07
N PRO A 495 -11.48 14.08 6.27
CA PRO A 495 -12.21 13.15 5.42
C PRO A 495 -13.71 13.45 5.46
N ASP A 496 -14.40 13.30 4.31
CA ASP A 496 -15.84 13.54 4.20
C ASP A 496 -16.53 12.42 3.41
N ASN A 497 -16.41 11.20 3.93
CA ASN A 497 -17.09 10.02 3.41
C ASN A 497 -18.55 9.97 3.92
N ASP A 498 -19.46 9.39 3.13
CA ASP A 498 -20.88 9.44 3.42
C ASP A 498 -21.32 8.41 4.45
N PHE A 499 -20.82 7.17 4.36
CA PHE A 499 -21.34 6.04 5.11
C PHE A 499 -20.25 5.27 5.86
N LEU A 500 -20.64 4.67 6.99
CA LEU A 500 -19.87 3.61 7.63
C LEU A 500 -20.36 2.25 7.11
N VAL A 501 -19.44 1.32 6.85
CA VAL A 501 -19.75 -0.07 6.50
C VAL A 501 -19.14 -0.99 7.55
N TYR A 502 -19.99 -1.80 8.19
CA TYR A 502 -19.53 -2.74 9.20
C TYR A 502 -18.73 -3.89 8.59
N LEU A 503 -17.52 -4.13 9.06
CA LEU A 503 -16.68 -5.26 8.67
C LEU A 503 -17.12 -6.52 9.43
N PRO A 504 -17.68 -7.55 8.77
CA PRO A 504 -18.27 -8.71 9.46
C PRO A 504 -17.21 -9.75 9.84
N VAL A 505 -16.23 -9.38 10.67
CA VAL A 505 -15.08 -10.23 11.02
C VAL A 505 -15.50 -11.53 11.70
N ARG A 506 -16.55 -11.51 12.51
CA ARG A 506 -17.04 -12.72 13.19
C ARG A 506 -17.62 -13.76 12.23
N ASP A 507 -18.23 -13.32 11.11
CA ASP A 507 -18.68 -14.22 10.05
C ASP A 507 -17.51 -14.83 9.28
N MET A 508 -16.45 -14.06 9.07
CA MET A 508 -15.21 -14.58 8.52
C MET A 508 -14.57 -15.62 9.48
N TRP A 509 -14.47 -15.30 10.76
CA TRP A 509 -13.94 -16.25 11.76
C TRP A 509 -14.82 -17.50 11.93
N ALA A 510 -16.11 -17.46 11.64
CA ALA A 510 -17.01 -18.61 11.67
C ALA A 510 -16.71 -19.65 10.57
N ARG A 511 -16.02 -19.25 9.51
CA ARG A 511 -15.74 -20.13 8.37
C ARG A 511 -14.60 -21.08 8.68
N ARG A 512 -14.88 -22.38 8.61
CA ARG A 512 -13.83 -23.39 8.71
C ARG A 512 -13.02 -23.46 7.42
N THR A 513 -11.72 -23.46 7.58
CA THR A 513 -10.72 -23.64 6.53
C THR A 513 -9.85 -24.83 6.87
N SER A 514 -8.87 -25.17 6.03
CA SER A 514 -7.83 -26.14 6.33
C SER A 514 -6.97 -25.75 7.54
N ASP A 515 -6.90 -24.47 7.83
CA ASP A 515 -6.08 -23.88 8.90
C ASP A 515 -6.94 -23.46 10.09
N LEU A 516 -6.40 -23.60 11.30
CA LEU A 516 -7.06 -23.18 12.52
C LEU A 516 -7.30 -21.66 12.53
N LEU A 517 -6.34 -20.87 12.05
CA LEU A 517 -6.50 -19.43 11.88
C LEU A 517 -6.87 -19.09 10.44
N MET A 518 -7.57 -17.97 10.27
CA MET A 518 -7.84 -17.35 8.98
C MET A 518 -6.97 -16.09 8.86
N MET A 519 -6.10 -16.06 7.88
CA MET A 519 -5.26 -14.92 7.58
C MET A 519 -6.02 -13.94 6.68
N PHE A 520 -5.95 -12.65 6.98
CA PHE A 520 -6.70 -11.62 6.26
C PHE A 520 -5.81 -10.89 5.24
N GLU A 521 -5.60 -11.54 4.12
CA GLU A 521 -5.03 -10.92 2.93
C GLU A 521 -6.07 -9.98 2.31
N ILE A 522 -5.76 -8.68 2.22
CA ILE A 522 -6.69 -7.68 1.65
C ILE A 522 -7.08 -8.01 0.20
N SER A 523 -6.18 -8.59 -0.57
CA SER A 523 -6.43 -9.06 -1.93
C SER A 523 -7.37 -10.27 -2.03
N ASN A 524 -7.61 -10.98 -0.93
CA ASN A 524 -8.49 -12.16 -0.87
C ASN A 524 -9.85 -11.89 -0.19
N MET A 525 -10.12 -10.67 0.24
CA MET A 525 -11.35 -10.35 0.99
C MET A 525 -12.62 -10.56 0.15
N TYR A 526 -12.54 -10.48 -1.17
CA TYR A 526 -13.66 -10.85 -2.06
C TYR A 526 -14.09 -12.32 -1.92
N LYS A 527 -13.19 -13.22 -1.45
CA LYS A 527 -13.51 -14.61 -1.10
C LYS A 527 -14.00 -14.73 0.33
N ASN A 528 -13.41 -13.97 1.25
CA ASN A 528 -13.65 -14.09 2.69
C ASN A 528 -14.93 -13.37 3.13
N ALA A 529 -15.26 -12.22 2.52
CA ALA A 529 -16.42 -11.41 2.82
C ALA A 529 -17.08 -10.87 1.52
N PRO A 530 -17.60 -11.75 0.64
CA PRO A 530 -18.07 -11.36 -0.70
C PRO A 530 -19.22 -10.34 -0.66
N GLU A 531 -20.13 -10.43 0.31
CA GLU A 531 -21.24 -9.47 0.45
C GLU A 531 -20.74 -8.09 0.87
N PHE A 532 -19.79 -8.05 1.79
CA PHE A 532 -19.13 -6.80 2.21
C PHE A 532 -18.46 -6.10 1.03
N ILE A 533 -17.65 -6.82 0.25
CA ILE A 533 -16.94 -6.26 -0.93
C ILE A 533 -17.95 -5.80 -1.99
N ARG A 534 -18.96 -6.62 -2.29
CA ARG A 534 -20.03 -6.25 -3.22
C ARG A 534 -20.72 -4.95 -2.79
N ASP A 535 -21.05 -4.81 -1.52
CA ASP A 535 -21.76 -3.64 -1.01
C ASP A 535 -20.90 -2.39 -1.05
N VAL A 536 -19.59 -2.50 -0.72
CA VAL A 536 -18.62 -1.40 -0.85
C VAL A 536 -18.52 -0.90 -2.29
N LEU A 537 -18.36 -1.81 -3.25
CA LEU A 537 -18.27 -1.47 -4.68
C LEU A 537 -19.60 -0.91 -5.20
N LEU A 538 -20.74 -1.39 -4.70
CA LEU A 538 -22.05 -0.87 -5.06
C LEU A 538 -22.26 0.56 -4.53
N ILE A 539 -21.82 0.85 -3.29
CA ILE A 539 -21.85 2.21 -2.72
C ILE A 539 -21.08 3.17 -3.62
N ASP A 540 -19.87 2.79 -4.03
CA ASP A 540 -19.04 3.59 -4.93
C ASP A 540 -19.74 3.83 -6.29
N SER A 541 -20.29 2.80 -6.90
CA SER A 541 -21.00 2.89 -8.19
C SER A 541 -22.28 3.74 -8.13
N LEU A 542 -22.92 3.84 -6.95
CA LEU A 542 -24.07 4.68 -6.72
C LEU A 542 -23.71 6.15 -6.45
N GLY A 543 -22.44 6.50 -6.45
CA GLY A 543 -21.98 7.88 -6.30
C GLY A 543 -21.67 8.31 -4.88
N TYR A 544 -21.48 7.38 -3.96
CA TYR A 544 -21.15 7.66 -2.56
C TYR A 544 -19.77 7.18 -2.22
N ASP A 545 -19.30 7.51 -1.01
CA ASP A 545 -18.08 6.97 -0.44
C ASP A 545 -18.33 6.45 0.98
N CYS A 546 -17.43 5.54 1.44
CA CYS A 546 -17.59 4.92 2.75
C CYS A 546 -16.24 4.64 3.42
N ASP A 547 -16.30 4.46 4.74
CA ASP A 547 -15.22 3.90 5.55
C ASP A 547 -15.69 2.62 6.25
N TYR A 548 -14.75 1.74 6.54
CA TYR A 548 -15.00 0.48 7.25
C TYR A 548 -14.90 0.69 8.75
N ILE A 549 -15.69 -0.05 9.52
CA ILE A 549 -15.68 0.03 10.98
C ILE A 549 -15.77 -1.37 11.60
N SER A 550 -14.96 -1.60 12.64
CA SER A 550 -14.99 -2.82 13.45
C SER A 550 -15.99 -2.75 14.61
N ASP A 551 -16.21 -3.89 15.27
CA ASP A 551 -17.02 -3.99 16.50
C ASP A 551 -16.57 -2.97 17.56
N SER A 552 -15.26 -2.94 17.83
CA SER A 552 -14.66 -2.11 18.87
C SER A 552 -14.92 -0.63 18.65
N TYR A 553 -14.70 -0.14 17.43
CA TYR A 553 -14.92 1.28 17.10
C TYR A 553 -16.41 1.61 16.92
N LEU A 554 -17.24 0.66 16.48
CA LEU A 554 -18.68 0.85 16.37
C LEU A 554 -19.34 1.01 17.75
N LEU A 555 -18.87 0.27 18.76
CA LEU A 555 -19.33 0.44 20.15
C LEU A 555 -19.04 1.85 20.71
N GLY A 556 -18.04 2.54 20.18
CA GLY A 556 -17.69 3.92 20.54
C GLY A 556 -18.47 4.99 19.78
N THR A 557 -19.37 4.63 18.85
CA THR A 557 -20.13 5.61 18.06
C THR A 557 -21.32 6.18 18.83
N THR A 558 -21.69 7.40 18.48
CA THR A 558 -22.87 8.10 19.01
C THR A 558 -23.72 8.67 17.88
N TYR A 559 -25.00 8.96 18.15
CA TYR A 559 -25.85 9.67 17.20
C TYR A 559 -26.17 11.05 17.73
N GLN A 560 -25.71 12.09 17.05
CA GLN A 560 -25.83 13.47 17.47
C GLN A 560 -26.02 14.36 16.24
N GLU A 561 -26.91 15.37 16.36
CA GLU A 561 -27.13 16.36 15.28
C GLU A 561 -27.50 15.72 13.93
N GLY A 562 -28.22 14.59 13.96
CA GLY A 562 -28.66 13.88 12.75
C GLY A 562 -27.54 13.08 12.05
N LYS A 563 -26.40 12.85 12.72
CA LYS A 563 -25.24 12.12 12.19
C LYS A 563 -24.71 11.08 13.18
N LEU A 564 -24.19 10.00 12.65
CA LEU A 564 -23.34 9.07 13.39
C LEU A 564 -21.97 9.71 13.55
N LYS A 565 -21.45 9.74 14.77
CA LYS A 565 -20.12 10.28 15.10
C LYS A 565 -19.26 9.20 15.73
N THR A 566 -18.05 9.03 15.23
CA THR A 566 -17.04 8.19 15.89
C THR A 566 -16.55 8.83 17.18
N ALA A 567 -15.80 8.09 17.99
CA ALA A 567 -15.17 8.63 19.20
C ALA A 567 -14.21 9.80 18.91
N ALA A 568 -13.61 9.82 17.70
CA ALA A 568 -12.77 10.92 17.22
C ALA A 568 -13.57 12.14 16.70
N GLY A 569 -14.92 12.06 16.64
CA GLY A 569 -15.78 13.14 16.19
C GLY A 569 -16.07 13.16 14.67
N ILE A 570 -15.53 12.22 13.92
CA ILE A 570 -15.79 12.10 12.47
C ILE A 570 -17.24 11.69 12.25
N SER A 571 -17.91 12.35 11.30
CA SER A 571 -19.36 12.25 11.12
C SER A 571 -19.74 11.50 9.86
N TYR A 572 -20.72 10.61 9.95
CA TYR A 572 -21.28 9.83 8.85
C TYR A 572 -22.81 9.94 8.83
N LYS A 573 -23.40 9.73 7.65
CA LYS A 573 -24.84 9.88 7.44
C LYS A 573 -25.64 8.64 7.83
N ALA A 574 -25.03 7.46 7.69
CA ALA A 574 -25.63 6.18 8.10
C ALA A 574 -24.58 5.11 8.34
N LEU A 575 -24.98 4.04 9.03
CA LEU A 575 -24.27 2.76 9.10
C LEU A 575 -24.92 1.76 8.14
N ILE A 576 -24.10 1.06 7.37
CA ILE A 576 -24.51 -0.04 6.50
C ILE A 576 -23.97 -1.34 7.08
N ILE A 577 -24.86 -2.30 7.29
CA ILE A 577 -24.53 -3.65 7.75
C ILE A 577 -24.75 -4.60 6.57
N PRO A 578 -23.72 -5.27 6.04
CA PRO A 578 -23.83 -6.10 4.86
C PRO A 578 -24.54 -7.43 5.16
N GLY A 579 -25.86 -7.44 5.01
CA GLY A 579 -26.68 -8.63 5.19
C GLY A 579 -26.97 -9.02 6.65
N GLU A 580 -27.22 -10.30 6.88
CA GLU A 580 -27.36 -10.88 8.22
C GLU A 580 -25.96 -11.30 8.72
N VAL A 581 -25.49 -10.65 9.77
CA VAL A 581 -24.14 -10.83 10.31
C VAL A 581 -24.17 -11.24 11.78
N ARG A 582 -23.12 -11.97 12.20
CA ARG A 582 -22.91 -12.37 13.58
C ARG A 582 -22.38 -11.18 14.38
N MET A 583 -23.03 -10.90 15.49
CA MET A 583 -22.65 -9.82 16.41
C MET A 583 -22.75 -10.26 17.85
N THR A 584 -21.93 -9.66 18.70
CA THR A 584 -22.05 -9.83 20.15
C THR A 584 -23.36 -9.23 20.68
N SER A 585 -23.87 -9.73 21.83
CA SER A 585 -25.05 -9.16 22.48
C SER A 585 -24.86 -7.69 22.83
N GLN A 586 -23.62 -7.30 23.21
CA GLN A 586 -23.25 -5.93 23.51
C GLN A 586 -23.41 -5.01 22.28
N LEU A 587 -22.91 -5.45 21.11
CA LEU A 587 -23.02 -4.67 19.88
C LEU A 587 -24.47 -4.56 19.42
N LYS A 588 -25.25 -5.65 19.47
CA LYS A 588 -26.68 -5.62 19.16
C LYS A 588 -27.42 -4.60 20.03
N ALA A 589 -27.20 -4.64 21.34
CA ALA A 589 -27.81 -3.69 22.28
C ALA A 589 -27.37 -2.24 22.00
N HIS A 590 -26.15 -2.01 21.54
CA HIS A 590 -25.67 -0.69 21.14
C HIS A 590 -26.38 -0.19 19.88
N LEU A 591 -26.50 -1.03 18.85
CA LEU A 591 -27.24 -0.68 17.62
C LEU A 591 -28.72 -0.38 17.89
N ASP A 592 -29.34 -1.12 18.80
CA ASP A 592 -30.73 -0.86 19.21
C ASP A 592 -30.87 0.51 19.90
N ARG A 593 -29.88 0.91 20.73
CA ARG A 593 -29.86 2.27 21.31
C ARG A 593 -29.70 3.35 20.25
N LEU A 594 -28.80 3.16 19.29
CA LEU A 594 -28.62 4.11 18.18
C LEU A 594 -29.88 4.24 17.34
N LYS A 595 -30.57 3.12 17.03
CA LYS A 595 -31.86 3.11 16.33
C LYS A 595 -32.95 3.86 17.11
N ALA A 596 -33.01 3.62 18.41
CA ALA A 596 -33.99 4.31 19.28
C ALA A 596 -33.76 5.83 19.31
N GLN A 597 -32.55 6.31 19.06
CA GLN A 597 -32.20 7.72 18.91
C GLN A 597 -32.48 8.25 17.48
N GLY A 598 -32.87 7.39 16.54
CA GLY A 598 -33.17 7.75 15.15
C GLY A 598 -32.00 7.62 14.19
N ALA A 599 -30.89 6.95 14.58
CA ALA A 599 -29.77 6.73 13.72
C ALA A 599 -30.14 5.86 12.49
N PRO A 600 -29.82 6.26 11.26
CA PRO A 600 -30.05 5.43 10.09
C PRO A 600 -29.08 4.24 10.10
N ILE A 601 -29.63 3.02 10.19
CA ILE A 601 -28.89 1.76 10.09
C ILE A 601 -29.54 0.92 9.00
N LEU A 602 -28.80 0.70 7.92
CA LEU A 602 -29.28 0.00 6.73
C LEU A 602 -28.72 -1.44 6.74
N TYR A 603 -29.58 -2.42 6.54
CA TYR A 603 -29.19 -3.85 6.44
C TYR A 603 -29.07 -4.33 4.99
N ARG A 604 -29.30 -3.45 4.05
CA ARG A 604 -29.14 -3.65 2.62
C ARG A 604 -28.98 -2.29 1.95
N ILE A 605 -28.37 -2.28 0.82
CA ILE A 605 -28.27 -1.08 -0.01
C ILE A 605 -29.59 -0.86 -0.73
N ASP A 606 -30.22 0.29 -0.46
CA ASP A 606 -31.41 0.77 -1.13
C ASP A 606 -31.15 2.19 -1.64
N ASN A 607 -31.10 2.34 -2.97
CA ASN A 607 -30.74 3.60 -3.60
C ASN A 607 -31.68 4.76 -3.24
N ALA A 608 -32.99 4.49 -3.10
CA ALA A 608 -33.95 5.53 -2.74
C ALA A 608 -33.78 6.00 -1.27
N GLU A 609 -33.39 5.10 -0.39
CA GLU A 609 -33.07 5.43 1.00
C GLU A 609 -31.75 6.18 1.12
N MET A 610 -30.71 5.74 0.41
CA MET A 610 -29.41 6.43 0.38
C MET A 610 -29.53 7.83 -0.18
N ASN A 611 -30.32 8.05 -1.25
CA ASN A 611 -30.59 9.36 -1.83
C ASN A 611 -31.31 10.32 -0.87
N ARG A 612 -32.04 9.81 0.12
CA ARG A 612 -32.61 10.65 1.19
C ARG A 612 -31.59 11.08 2.23
N LEU A 613 -30.56 10.28 2.43
CA LEU A 613 -29.53 10.53 3.43
C LEU A 613 -28.37 11.34 2.88
N ALA A 614 -28.01 11.16 1.60
CA ALA A 614 -26.89 11.82 0.93
C ALA A 614 -27.23 12.14 -0.52
N LYS A 615 -26.59 13.19 -1.07
CA LYS A 615 -26.65 13.47 -2.50
C LYS A 615 -25.53 12.67 -3.19
N PRO A 616 -25.84 11.89 -4.23
CA PRO A 616 -24.82 11.17 -4.97
C PRO A 616 -23.93 12.13 -5.80
N GLU A 617 -22.69 11.75 -6.01
CA GLU A 617 -21.76 12.47 -6.87
C GLU A 617 -21.98 12.09 -8.33
N GLU A 618 -22.46 13.04 -9.16
CA GLU A 618 -22.57 12.80 -10.61
C GLU A 618 -21.20 12.63 -11.29
N LEU A 619 -20.11 13.00 -10.62
CA LEU A 619 -18.75 12.65 -11.06
C LEU A 619 -18.57 11.14 -11.27
N LYS A 620 -19.10 10.32 -10.34
CA LYS A 620 -19.08 8.86 -10.42
C LYS A 620 -20.20 8.35 -11.32
N THR A 621 -21.47 8.71 -11.03
CA THR A 621 -22.65 8.10 -11.66
C THR A 621 -22.89 8.50 -13.12
N VAL A 622 -22.48 9.71 -13.52
CA VAL A 622 -22.65 10.24 -14.88
C VAL A 622 -21.37 10.14 -15.69
N CYS A 623 -20.23 10.41 -15.08
CA CYS A 623 -18.94 10.47 -15.77
C CYS A 623 -18.09 9.19 -15.63
N GLY A 624 -18.38 8.34 -14.65
CA GLY A 624 -17.57 7.16 -14.34
C GLY A 624 -16.18 7.50 -13.79
N LEU A 625 -16.02 8.71 -13.22
CA LEU A 625 -14.75 9.18 -12.67
C LEU A 625 -14.52 8.61 -11.27
N HIS A 626 -13.26 8.39 -10.92
CA HIS A 626 -12.85 8.10 -9.56
C HIS A 626 -12.58 9.40 -8.81
N MET A 627 -12.93 9.45 -7.55
CA MET A 627 -12.73 10.65 -6.74
C MET A 627 -12.68 10.34 -5.24
N ILE A 628 -12.09 11.26 -4.49
CA ILE A 628 -12.26 11.37 -3.04
C ILE A 628 -12.57 12.81 -2.68
N ARG A 629 -13.48 13.01 -1.71
CA ARG A 629 -13.88 14.32 -1.19
C ARG A 629 -13.35 14.53 0.23
N ARG A 630 -12.91 15.76 0.50
CA ARG A 630 -12.52 16.19 1.84
C ARG A 630 -13.16 17.53 2.15
N SER A 631 -13.52 17.75 3.40
CA SER A 631 -13.96 19.06 3.89
C SER A 631 -12.76 19.93 4.26
N ASN A 632 -12.91 21.24 4.14
CA ASN A 632 -11.86 22.19 4.50
C ASN A 632 -12.47 23.54 4.98
N PRO A 633 -11.69 24.46 5.54
CA PRO A 633 -12.24 25.72 6.07
C PRO A 633 -12.97 26.62 5.04
N THR A 634 -12.78 26.41 3.73
CA THR A 634 -13.42 27.19 2.68
C THR A 634 -14.64 26.51 2.05
N GLY A 635 -14.83 25.22 2.29
CA GLY A 635 -15.86 24.35 1.73
C GLY A 635 -15.38 22.92 1.62
N TYR A 636 -15.23 22.43 0.40
CA TYR A 636 -14.76 21.06 0.12
C TYR A 636 -13.70 21.09 -0.98
N HIS A 637 -12.95 20.02 -1.08
CA HIS A 637 -12.14 19.77 -2.27
C HIS A 637 -12.20 18.28 -2.64
N TYR A 638 -11.97 18.04 -3.91
CA TYR A 638 -12.03 16.73 -4.54
C TYR A 638 -10.72 16.48 -5.27
N PHE A 639 -10.13 15.33 -5.07
CA PHE A 639 -9.21 14.76 -6.05
C PHE A 639 -10.02 13.90 -7.01
N ILE A 640 -9.91 14.15 -8.32
CA ILE A 640 -10.70 13.51 -9.37
C ILE A 640 -9.76 12.95 -10.41
N SER A 641 -9.91 11.67 -10.78
CA SER A 641 -9.13 11.02 -11.83
C SER A 641 -10.02 10.33 -12.85
N ASN A 642 -9.66 10.47 -14.11
CA ASN A 642 -10.30 9.77 -15.21
C ASN A 642 -9.53 8.47 -15.54
N LEU A 643 -9.84 7.41 -14.83
CA LEU A 643 -9.30 6.06 -15.03
C LEU A 643 -10.14 5.25 -16.04
N THR A 644 -10.71 5.92 -17.05
CA THR A 644 -11.53 5.29 -18.08
C THR A 644 -10.95 5.51 -19.48
N PRO A 645 -11.33 4.72 -20.47
CA PRO A 645 -10.89 4.93 -21.85
C PRO A 645 -11.51 6.16 -22.53
N ASN A 646 -12.48 6.84 -21.89
CA ASN A 646 -13.29 7.88 -22.51
C ASN A 646 -12.91 9.27 -21.98
N ASP A 647 -12.88 10.25 -22.87
CA ASP A 647 -12.78 11.66 -22.49
C ASP A 647 -14.11 12.15 -21.91
N VAL A 648 -14.06 12.99 -20.89
CA VAL A 648 -15.21 13.57 -20.21
C VAL A 648 -15.28 15.08 -20.47
N ASP A 649 -16.44 15.57 -20.89
CA ASP A 649 -16.80 17.00 -20.95
C ASP A 649 -18.29 17.14 -20.60
N GLN A 650 -18.60 17.25 -19.32
CA GLN A 650 -19.96 17.19 -18.79
C GLN A 650 -20.18 18.25 -17.70
N TYR A 651 -21.44 18.70 -17.57
CA TYR A 651 -21.93 19.43 -16.41
C TYR A 651 -22.49 18.45 -15.37
N VAL A 652 -21.92 18.46 -14.18
CA VAL A 652 -22.25 17.54 -13.09
C VAL A 652 -22.65 18.25 -11.82
N ALA A 653 -23.64 17.69 -11.11
CA ALA A 653 -23.95 18.10 -9.76
C ALA A 653 -22.97 17.48 -8.77
N LEU A 654 -22.60 18.22 -7.74
CA LEU A 654 -21.80 17.74 -6.63
C LEU A 654 -22.67 17.32 -5.46
N GLY A 655 -22.19 16.36 -4.68
CA GLY A 655 -22.85 15.87 -3.47
C GLY A 655 -22.94 16.90 -2.33
N VAL A 656 -22.31 18.06 -2.50
CA VAL A 656 -22.26 19.16 -1.53
C VAL A 656 -22.82 20.45 -2.09
N ASP A 657 -23.26 21.35 -1.20
CA ASP A 657 -23.64 22.70 -1.57
C ASP A 657 -22.41 23.61 -1.62
N PHE A 658 -22.34 24.53 -2.57
CA PHE A 658 -21.25 25.47 -2.76
C PHE A 658 -21.73 26.74 -3.46
N LEU A 659 -21.01 27.85 -3.30
CA LEU A 659 -21.29 29.10 -4.01
C LEU A 659 -20.36 29.24 -5.24
N ASP A 660 -19.10 28.89 -5.09
CA ASP A 660 -18.11 28.99 -6.17
C ASP A 660 -17.15 27.78 -6.18
N ALA A 661 -16.39 27.63 -7.28
CA ALA A 661 -15.45 26.53 -7.40
C ALA A 661 -14.26 26.86 -8.31
N MET A 662 -13.12 26.25 -8.04
CA MET A 662 -11.88 26.34 -8.81
C MET A 662 -11.30 24.98 -9.12
N LEU A 663 -10.56 24.88 -10.23
CA LEU A 663 -9.80 23.71 -10.65
C LEU A 663 -8.31 23.98 -10.47
N PHE A 664 -7.58 23.00 -9.92
CA PHE A 664 -6.13 23.00 -9.78
C PHE A 664 -5.56 21.81 -10.55
N ASN A 665 -4.57 22.06 -11.40
CA ASN A 665 -3.95 20.99 -12.18
C ASN A 665 -2.69 20.46 -11.45
N PRO A 666 -2.68 19.25 -10.92
CA PRO A 666 -1.54 18.75 -10.15
C PRO A 666 -0.29 18.45 -11.00
N LEU A 667 -0.43 18.35 -12.33
CA LEU A 667 0.70 18.25 -13.24
C LEU A 667 1.43 19.60 -13.43
N ASN A 668 0.80 20.72 -13.02
CA ASN A 668 1.36 22.04 -13.15
C ASN A 668 0.99 22.89 -11.93
N ASP A 669 1.81 22.84 -10.92
CA ASP A 669 1.63 23.33 -9.55
C ASP A 669 1.24 24.79 -9.35
N ARG A 670 1.14 25.58 -10.41
CA ARG A 670 0.87 27.02 -10.31
C ARG A 670 -0.34 27.46 -11.12
N VAL A 671 -1.02 26.50 -11.73
CA VAL A 671 -2.14 26.80 -12.63
C VAL A 671 -3.45 26.37 -11.99
N HIS A 672 -4.35 27.32 -11.85
CA HIS A 672 -5.71 27.11 -11.44
C HIS A 672 -6.68 27.87 -12.35
N TYR A 673 -7.93 27.41 -12.41
CA TYR A 673 -8.94 27.96 -13.31
C TYR A 673 -10.27 28.13 -12.59
N THR A 674 -11.04 29.13 -12.98
CA THR A 674 -12.43 29.24 -12.57
C THR A 674 -13.27 28.19 -13.28
N VAL A 675 -14.09 27.46 -12.52
CA VAL A 675 -14.99 26.43 -13.08
C VAL A 675 -16.14 27.09 -13.83
N GLU A 676 -16.47 26.57 -15.01
CA GLU A 676 -17.71 26.93 -15.70
C GLU A 676 -18.91 26.33 -14.94
N LYS A 677 -19.87 27.17 -14.57
CA LYS A 677 -21.10 26.77 -13.84
C LYS A 677 -22.32 27.01 -14.70
N ARG A 678 -23.30 26.09 -14.61
CA ARG A 678 -24.62 26.23 -15.21
C ARG A 678 -25.64 25.48 -14.38
N ASP A 679 -26.73 26.14 -13.98
CA ASP A 679 -27.86 25.54 -13.26
C ASP A 679 -27.43 24.75 -11.99
N GLY A 680 -26.49 25.33 -11.21
CA GLY A 680 -25.97 24.68 -9.99
C GLY A 680 -24.97 23.54 -10.23
N LYS A 681 -24.65 23.24 -11.50
CA LYS A 681 -23.70 22.21 -11.90
C LYS A 681 -22.34 22.83 -12.28
N VAL A 682 -21.27 22.09 -12.09
CA VAL A 682 -19.90 22.42 -12.51
C VAL A 682 -19.57 21.65 -13.79
N ARG A 683 -18.83 22.31 -14.71
CA ARG A 683 -18.32 21.61 -15.91
C ARG A 683 -16.98 20.98 -15.64
N ILE A 684 -16.89 19.68 -15.85
CA ILE A 684 -15.67 18.89 -15.73
C ILE A 684 -15.22 18.45 -17.11
N ARG A 685 -13.94 18.77 -17.41
CA ARG A 685 -13.27 18.34 -18.65
C ARG A 685 -11.99 17.60 -18.27
N LEU A 686 -11.98 16.30 -18.49
CA LEU A 686 -10.84 15.41 -18.25
C LEU A 686 -10.72 14.42 -19.39
N ARG A 687 -9.57 14.38 -20.04
CA ARG A 687 -9.27 13.32 -20.99
C ARG A 687 -8.93 12.02 -20.26
N SER A 688 -8.99 10.91 -20.96
CA SER A 688 -8.55 9.59 -20.46
C SER A 688 -7.14 9.69 -19.86
N GLY A 689 -6.96 9.28 -18.61
CA GLY A 689 -5.69 9.32 -17.85
C GLY A 689 -5.37 10.65 -17.17
N GLU A 690 -6.19 11.70 -17.34
CA GLU A 690 -6.00 12.96 -16.62
C GLU A 690 -6.62 12.96 -15.23
N SER A 691 -6.08 13.78 -14.34
CA SER A 691 -6.61 14.03 -13.01
C SER A 691 -6.58 15.54 -12.70
N ILE A 692 -7.49 15.97 -11.82
CA ILE A 692 -7.63 17.36 -11.41
C ILE A 692 -8.10 17.45 -9.96
N ILE A 693 -7.82 18.58 -9.33
CA ILE A 693 -8.36 18.91 -8.01
C ILE A 693 -9.43 19.98 -8.20
N LEU A 694 -10.63 19.70 -7.70
CA LEU A 694 -11.74 20.65 -7.67
C LEU A 694 -11.90 21.13 -6.23
N GLN A 695 -11.78 22.44 -6.00
CA GLN A 695 -12.08 23.05 -4.71
C GLN A 695 -13.36 23.86 -4.78
N THR A 696 -14.27 23.68 -3.84
CA THR A 696 -15.50 24.43 -3.68
C THR A 696 -15.38 25.48 -2.57
N PHE A 697 -16.16 26.55 -2.68
CA PHE A 697 -16.14 27.67 -1.74
C PHE A 697 -17.55 28.05 -1.30
N ASN A 698 -17.70 28.41 -0.02
CA ASN A 698 -18.91 28.98 0.55
C ASN A 698 -19.02 30.51 0.33
N MET A 699 -18.13 31.07 -0.47
CA MET A 699 -18.08 32.49 -0.86
C MET A 699 -17.69 32.62 -2.33
N SER A 700 -17.93 33.77 -2.92
CA SER A 700 -17.44 34.08 -4.28
C SER A 700 -15.94 34.28 -4.29
N VAL A 701 -15.27 33.71 -5.29
CA VAL A 701 -13.83 33.85 -5.51
C VAL A 701 -13.52 34.62 -6.77
N PRO A 702 -12.35 35.30 -6.86
CA PRO A 702 -11.93 35.98 -8.06
C PRO A 702 -11.79 35.05 -9.26
N ASN A 703 -12.05 35.58 -10.46
CA ASN A 703 -11.91 34.83 -11.70
C ASN A 703 -10.42 34.61 -12.03
N ALA A 704 -10.03 33.36 -12.17
CA ALA A 704 -8.67 32.92 -12.49
C ALA A 704 -8.48 32.54 -13.98
N GLY A 705 -9.45 32.84 -14.83
CA GLY A 705 -9.44 32.44 -16.23
C GLY A 705 -10.11 31.07 -16.45
N LYS A 706 -10.22 30.69 -17.71
CA LYS A 706 -10.86 29.41 -18.11
C LYS A 706 -9.83 28.32 -18.31
N GLN A 707 -10.24 27.07 -18.04
CA GLN A 707 -9.45 25.90 -18.41
C GLN A 707 -9.27 25.86 -19.94
N PRO A 708 -8.04 25.78 -20.46
CA PRO A 708 -7.78 25.70 -21.88
C PRO A 708 -8.36 24.41 -22.49
N VAL A 709 -8.82 24.50 -23.73
CA VAL A 709 -9.40 23.37 -24.46
C VAL A 709 -8.61 23.10 -25.74
N LEU A 710 -8.26 21.86 -26.01
CA LEU A 710 -7.62 21.45 -27.26
C LEU A 710 -8.65 21.38 -28.37
N ASP A 711 -8.40 22.10 -29.45
CA ASP A 711 -9.24 22.12 -30.65
C ASP A 711 -8.56 21.34 -31.79
N TYR A 712 -8.87 20.09 -31.89
CA TYR A 712 -8.32 19.22 -32.93
C TYR A 712 -8.87 19.52 -34.35
N ALA A 713 -9.84 20.41 -34.49
CA ALA A 713 -10.26 20.86 -35.81
C ALA A 713 -9.21 21.82 -36.45
N VAL A 714 -8.32 22.37 -35.64
CA VAL A 714 -7.23 23.24 -36.09
C VAL A 714 -5.91 22.64 -35.63
N THR A 715 -5.28 21.88 -36.52
CA THR A 715 -4.01 21.21 -36.25
C THR A 715 -2.97 21.55 -37.31
N LYS A 716 -1.69 21.33 -36.94
CA LYS A 716 -0.57 21.30 -37.90
C LYS A 716 0.21 20.00 -37.64
N ASP A 717 0.16 19.12 -38.63
CA ASP A 717 0.86 17.81 -38.55
C ASP A 717 2.36 18.01 -38.80
N LEU A 718 3.18 17.56 -37.85
CA LEU A 718 4.64 17.56 -37.92
C LEU A 718 5.22 16.17 -38.06
N THR A 719 4.36 15.13 -38.12
CA THR A 719 4.77 13.71 -38.15
C THR A 719 5.72 13.40 -39.31
N THR A 720 5.45 13.99 -40.49
CA THR A 720 6.31 13.88 -41.67
C THR A 720 7.11 15.16 -41.85
N GLY A 721 8.39 15.04 -42.29
CA GLY A 721 9.27 16.18 -42.45
C GLY A 721 10.73 15.79 -42.41
N ALA A 722 11.60 16.79 -42.41
CA ALA A 722 13.04 16.56 -42.27
C ALA A 722 13.41 16.44 -40.78
N TRP A 723 13.21 15.29 -40.23
CA TRP A 723 13.62 14.97 -38.86
C TRP A 723 15.07 14.47 -38.83
N THR A 724 15.73 14.73 -37.74
CA THR A 724 16.99 14.06 -37.36
C THR A 724 16.82 13.42 -36.00
N LEU A 725 17.44 12.26 -35.81
CA LEU A 725 17.55 11.58 -34.53
C LEU A 725 19.00 11.29 -34.21
N SER A 726 19.46 11.77 -33.08
CA SER A 726 20.76 11.45 -32.47
C SER A 726 20.55 10.94 -31.06
N PHE A 727 21.59 10.41 -30.43
CA PHE A 727 21.46 9.84 -29.08
C PHE A 727 22.41 10.53 -28.12
N GLU A 728 21.89 10.83 -26.92
CA GLU A 728 22.64 11.34 -25.79
C GLU A 728 22.49 10.34 -24.62
N GLU A 729 23.54 10.18 -23.81
CA GLU A 729 23.52 9.32 -22.61
C GLU A 729 23.12 7.85 -22.92
N SER A 730 23.40 7.37 -24.13
CA SER A 730 23.03 6.02 -24.55
C SER A 730 24.03 4.95 -24.13
N ALA A 731 23.50 3.80 -23.70
CA ALA A 731 24.31 2.64 -23.32
C ALA A 731 23.65 1.31 -23.79
N PRO A 732 24.26 0.53 -24.70
CA PRO A 732 25.50 0.85 -25.44
C PRO A 732 25.41 2.15 -26.23
N ALA A 733 26.56 2.82 -26.42
CA ALA A 733 26.63 4.12 -27.10
C ALA A 733 26.23 4.02 -28.57
N VAL A 734 25.27 4.85 -28.98
CA VAL A 734 24.84 5.00 -30.38
C VAL A 734 25.45 6.27 -30.95
N LYS A 735 26.36 6.13 -31.92
CA LYS A 735 27.09 7.27 -32.50
C LYS A 735 26.45 7.89 -33.74
N PRO A 736 25.71 7.14 -34.60
CA PRO A 736 25.16 7.70 -35.84
C PRO A 736 24.05 8.73 -35.55
N THR A 737 23.94 9.72 -36.45
CA THR A 737 22.74 10.57 -36.55
C THR A 737 21.91 10.08 -37.72
N PHE A 738 20.63 9.81 -37.50
CA PHE A 738 19.69 9.31 -38.47
C PHE A 738 18.89 10.46 -39.09
N LYS A 739 18.70 10.45 -40.40
CA LYS A 739 17.78 11.35 -41.10
C LYS A 739 16.48 10.60 -41.33
N LEU A 740 15.40 11.14 -40.84
CA LEU A 740 14.10 10.50 -40.87
C LEU A 740 13.09 11.33 -41.69
N PRO A 741 12.39 10.72 -42.67
CA PRO A 741 11.33 11.41 -43.41
C PRO A 741 10.04 11.56 -42.60
N LYS A 742 9.95 10.81 -41.48
CA LYS A 742 8.86 10.86 -40.50
C LYS A 742 9.40 10.41 -39.14
N VAL A 743 8.69 10.78 -38.07
CA VAL A 743 8.95 10.23 -36.75
C VAL A 743 8.71 8.71 -36.74
N GLN A 744 9.57 7.97 -36.08
CA GLN A 744 9.47 6.50 -35.93
C GLN A 744 10.25 6.06 -34.70
N THR A 745 9.96 4.83 -34.24
CA THR A 745 10.61 4.20 -33.10
C THR A 745 12.02 3.72 -33.45
N TRP A 746 12.85 3.57 -32.45
CA TRP A 746 14.29 3.29 -32.59
C TRP A 746 14.54 1.90 -33.19
N GLU A 747 13.80 0.88 -32.77
CA GLU A 747 13.95 -0.50 -33.24
C GLU A 747 13.66 -0.66 -34.75
N THR A 748 12.99 0.31 -35.36
CA THR A 748 12.66 0.30 -36.80
C THR A 748 13.77 0.90 -37.68
N LEU A 749 14.85 1.43 -37.07
CA LEU A 749 15.94 2.10 -37.80
C LEU A 749 16.89 1.15 -38.51
N GLY A 750 16.82 -0.16 -38.24
CA GLY A 750 17.70 -1.15 -38.88
C GLY A 750 19.12 -1.19 -38.34
N ASP A 751 19.43 -0.49 -37.25
CA ASP A 751 20.71 -0.48 -36.57
C ASP A 751 20.60 -1.29 -35.26
N ASP A 752 21.42 -2.35 -35.13
CA ASP A 752 21.34 -3.25 -33.99
C ASP A 752 21.77 -2.58 -32.66
N SER A 753 22.65 -1.58 -32.70
CA SER A 753 23.02 -0.83 -31.49
C SER A 753 21.88 0.01 -30.95
N VAL A 754 21.00 0.49 -31.84
CA VAL A 754 19.81 1.29 -31.44
C VAL A 754 18.75 0.42 -30.82
N LYS A 755 18.58 -0.84 -31.29
CA LYS A 755 17.58 -1.77 -30.73
C LYS A 755 17.80 -2.13 -29.28
N VAL A 756 19.07 -2.17 -28.87
CA VAL A 756 19.48 -2.66 -27.54
C VAL A 756 19.91 -1.56 -26.59
N THR A 757 19.85 -0.31 -27.00
CA THR A 757 20.32 0.80 -26.15
C THR A 757 19.28 1.25 -25.13
N MET A 758 19.76 1.66 -23.97
CA MET A 758 19.04 2.46 -22.97
C MET A 758 19.62 3.87 -23.02
N GLY A 759 18.77 4.89 -23.06
CA GLY A 759 19.22 6.28 -23.06
C GLY A 759 18.21 7.26 -23.59
N THR A 760 18.71 8.38 -24.16
CA THR A 760 17.87 9.46 -24.65
C THR A 760 18.11 9.68 -26.15
N GLY A 761 17.05 9.53 -26.92
CA GLY A 761 17.01 9.87 -28.35
C GLY A 761 16.53 11.30 -28.57
N VAL A 762 17.29 12.07 -29.29
CA VAL A 762 17.04 13.51 -29.58
C VAL A 762 16.48 13.67 -30.97
N TYR A 763 15.17 13.87 -31.08
CA TYR A 763 14.48 14.19 -32.32
C TYR A 763 14.51 15.69 -32.54
N SER A 764 14.94 16.13 -33.72
CA SER A 764 14.96 17.55 -34.11
C SER A 764 14.36 17.75 -35.46
N CYS A 765 13.50 18.78 -35.57
CA CYS A 765 12.99 19.26 -36.85
C CYS A 765 12.77 20.77 -36.85
N ARG A 766 12.52 21.32 -38.01
CA ARG A 766 12.12 22.72 -38.20
C ARG A 766 10.74 22.80 -38.81
N PHE A 767 9.90 23.66 -38.26
CA PHE A 767 8.57 23.96 -38.80
C PHE A 767 8.34 25.45 -38.93
N THR A 768 7.40 25.86 -39.77
CA THR A 768 7.12 27.29 -40.03
C THR A 768 5.73 27.64 -39.56
N LEU A 769 5.58 28.77 -38.89
CA LEU A 769 4.29 29.39 -38.56
C LEU A 769 4.10 30.67 -39.32
N THR A 770 2.94 30.84 -39.98
CA THR A 770 2.51 32.07 -40.61
C THR A 770 2.04 33.06 -39.56
N THR A 771 1.91 34.36 -39.92
CA THR A 771 1.34 35.39 -39.04
C THR A 771 -0.07 35.04 -38.58
N ARG A 772 -0.88 34.38 -39.46
CA ARG A 772 -2.23 33.91 -39.10
C ARG A 772 -2.21 32.79 -38.06
N GLU A 773 -1.30 31.82 -38.19
CA GLU A 773 -1.14 30.73 -37.26
C GLU A 773 -0.61 31.19 -35.89
N MET A 774 0.25 32.23 -35.89
CA MET A 774 0.76 32.82 -34.64
C MET A 774 -0.31 33.57 -33.84
N ALA A 775 -1.46 33.92 -34.42
CA ALA A 775 -2.61 34.43 -33.69
C ALA A 775 -3.26 33.39 -32.75
N ASN A 776 -2.96 32.13 -32.92
CA ASN A 776 -3.44 31.02 -32.05
C ASN A 776 -2.44 30.74 -30.93
N HIS A 777 -2.95 30.25 -29.81
CA HIS A 777 -2.15 29.48 -28.85
C HIS A 777 -2.05 28.02 -29.28
N TRP A 778 -0.91 27.40 -29.06
CA TRP A 778 -0.65 26.05 -29.53
C TRP A 778 -0.26 25.14 -28.36
N ALA A 779 -0.71 23.90 -28.42
CA ALA A 779 -0.16 22.75 -27.68
C ALA A 779 0.52 21.80 -28.66
N ILE A 780 1.50 21.03 -28.20
CA ILE A 780 2.05 19.92 -28.92
C ILE A 780 1.46 18.63 -28.36
N ASP A 781 0.88 17.84 -29.23
CA ASP A 781 0.44 16.47 -28.94
C ASP A 781 1.46 15.50 -29.56
N LEU A 782 2.13 14.74 -28.71
CA LEU A 782 3.17 13.80 -29.10
C LEU A 782 2.62 12.39 -29.39
N GLY A 783 1.29 12.22 -29.21
CA GLY A 783 0.62 10.93 -29.38
C GLY A 783 1.14 9.86 -28.43
N ASP A 784 1.87 8.88 -28.92
CA ASP A 784 2.44 7.78 -28.15
C ASP A 784 3.96 7.98 -27.96
N VAL A 785 4.37 8.17 -26.72
CA VAL A 785 5.77 8.37 -26.32
C VAL A 785 6.29 7.18 -25.52
N ARG A 786 7.48 6.71 -25.85
CA ARG A 786 8.13 5.58 -25.19
C ARG A 786 9.49 5.98 -24.63
N GLU A 787 9.59 6.58 -23.35
CA GLU A 787 8.49 6.62 -22.38
C GLU A 787 8.23 8.04 -21.85
N SER A 788 9.23 8.92 -21.81
CA SER A 788 9.08 10.33 -21.43
C SER A 788 9.74 11.25 -22.44
N ALA A 789 9.20 12.46 -22.63
CA ALA A 789 9.69 13.39 -23.64
C ALA A 789 9.88 14.80 -23.08
N ARG A 790 11.10 15.32 -23.09
CA ARG A 790 11.40 16.73 -22.85
C ARG A 790 11.30 17.53 -24.15
N VAL A 791 10.51 18.60 -24.15
CA VAL A 791 10.25 19.41 -25.34
C VAL A 791 10.94 20.78 -25.23
N PHE A 792 11.61 21.15 -26.30
CA PHE A 792 12.26 22.47 -26.44
C PHE A 792 11.80 23.16 -27.75
N VAL A 793 11.52 24.45 -27.67
CA VAL A 793 11.17 25.28 -28.82
C VAL A 793 12.13 26.45 -28.88
N ASN A 794 12.81 26.60 -30.03
CA ASN A 794 13.83 27.66 -30.25
C ASN A 794 14.88 27.70 -29.10
N GLY A 795 15.31 26.52 -28.66
CA GLY A 795 16.30 26.32 -27.59
C GLY A 795 15.79 26.49 -26.17
N LYS A 796 14.53 26.87 -25.96
CA LYS A 796 13.94 27.00 -24.63
C LYS A 796 13.18 25.74 -24.23
N TYR A 797 13.47 25.21 -23.02
CA TYR A 797 12.69 24.14 -22.41
C TYR A 797 11.24 24.56 -22.18
N ILE A 798 10.30 23.73 -22.62
CA ILE A 798 8.86 23.94 -22.52
C ILE A 798 8.24 23.13 -21.40
N GLY A 799 8.63 21.86 -21.29
CA GLY A 799 8.12 20.91 -20.31
C GLY A 799 8.50 19.47 -20.63
N THR A 800 8.11 18.56 -19.74
CA THR A 800 8.27 17.11 -19.90
C THR A 800 6.89 16.46 -19.99
N ALA A 801 6.62 15.76 -21.07
CA ALA A 801 5.47 14.88 -21.23
C ALA A 801 5.88 13.49 -20.72
N TRP A 802 5.39 13.10 -19.55
CA TRP A 802 5.74 11.85 -18.85
C TRP A 802 4.54 10.97 -18.54
N SER A 803 3.33 11.51 -18.70
CA SER A 803 2.05 10.79 -18.46
C SER A 803 1.13 10.96 -19.66
N VAL A 804 0.22 10.04 -19.83
CA VAL A 804 -0.85 10.17 -20.83
C VAL A 804 -1.91 11.17 -20.36
N PRO A 805 -2.44 11.97 -21.32
CA PRO A 805 -2.01 12.14 -22.70
C PRO A 805 -0.74 12.98 -22.78
N PHE A 806 0.18 12.62 -23.68
CA PHE A 806 1.48 13.29 -23.83
C PHE A 806 1.34 14.62 -24.57
N VAL A 807 0.78 15.63 -23.91
CA VAL A 807 0.46 16.94 -24.49
C VAL A 807 1.03 18.05 -23.63
N LEU A 808 1.68 19.04 -24.27
CA LEU A 808 2.26 20.20 -23.60
C LEU A 808 1.80 21.50 -24.27
N LYS A 809 1.45 22.50 -23.47
CA LYS A 809 1.23 23.89 -23.96
C LYS A 809 2.55 24.44 -24.45
N LEU A 810 2.57 24.96 -25.68
CA LEU A 810 3.77 25.55 -26.26
C LEU A 810 3.91 27.03 -25.90
N SER A 811 5.14 27.44 -25.76
CA SER A 811 5.56 28.82 -25.64
C SER A 811 6.79 29.09 -26.53
N ASN A 812 7.30 30.28 -26.54
CA ASN A 812 8.50 30.69 -27.31
C ASN A 812 8.41 30.49 -28.81
N LEU A 813 7.19 30.43 -29.38
CA LEU A 813 6.92 30.39 -30.81
C LEU A 813 7.14 31.73 -31.46
N LYS A 814 7.49 31.77 -32.76
CA LYS A 814 7.66 32.97 -33.57
C LYS A 814 7.09 32.80 -34.98
N VAL A 815 6.78 33.86 -35.65
CA VAL A 815 6.43 33.87 -37.08
C VAL A 815 7.67 33.43 -37.90
N GLY A 816 7.46 32.60 -38.89
CA GLY A 816 8.53 31.99 -39.68
C GLY A 816 9.01 30.68 -39.06
N ASN A 817 10.30 30.36 -39.19
CA ASN A 817 10.90 29.11 -38.78
C ASN A 817 11.04 28.99 -37.28
N ASN A 818 10.59 27.85 -36.76
CA ASN A 818 10.76 27.43 -35.36
C ASN A 818 11.55 26.12 -35.34
N ASP A 819 12.50 26.01 -34.44
CA ASP A 819 13.27 24.81 -34.20
C ASP A 819 12.59 24.03 -33.05
N LEU A 820 12.23 22.76 -33.30
CA LEU A 820 11.66 21.85 -32.33
C LEU A 820 12.68 20.77 -32.00
N ARG A 821 12.95 20.56 -30.70
CA ARG A 821 13.76 19.46 -30.20
C ARG A 821 12.93 18.68 -29.17
N ILE A 822 12.90 17.37 -29.31
CA ILE A 822 12.19 16.44 -28.42
C ILE A 822 13.19 15.38 -27.97
N GLU A 823 13.47 15.33 -26.68
CA GLU A 823 14.36 14.35 -26.07
C GLU A 823 13.53 13.25 -25.45
N VAL A 824 13.54 12.05 -26.03
CA VAL A 824 12.78 10.90 -25.55
C VAL A 824 13.70 9.94 -24.82
N THR A 825 13.36 9.63 -23.58
CA THR A 825 14.08 8.65 -22.76
C THR A 825 13.30 7.35 -22.72
N ASN A 826 13.96 6.22 -23.06
CA ASN A 826 13.35 4.89 -23.05
C ASN A 826 13.62 4.14 -21.75
N LEU A 827 13.09 2.91 -21.65
CA LEU A 827 13.32 1.99 -20.54
C LEU A 827 14.60 1.17 -20.71
N PRO A 828 15.14 0.61 -19.62
CA PRO A 828 16.29 -0.28 -19.63
C PRO A 828 16.03 -1.67 -20.28
N ALA A 829 14.77 -2.01 -20.55
CA ALA A 829 14.34 -3.35 -20.95
C ALA A 829 15.16 -3.98 -22.09
N ASN A 830 15.38 -3.23 -23.17
CA ASN A 830 16.13 -3.75 -24.32
C ASN A 830 17.60 -4.00 -24.00
N ARG A 831 18.19 -3.16 -23.16
CA ARG A 831 19.58 -3.32 -22.73
C ARG A 831 19.76 -4.56 -21.84
N ILE A 832 18.89 -4.76 -20.86
CA ILE A 832 19.01 -5.89 -19.93
C ILE A 832 18.75 -7.23 -20.65
N SER A 833 17.77 -7.25 -21.57
CA SER A 833 17.50 -8.41 -22.40
C SER A 833 18.72 -8.80 -23.25
N GLU A 834 19.39 -7.84 -23.86
CA GLU A 834 20.61 -8.08 -24.63
C GLU A 834 21.77 -8.57 -23.75
N MET A 835 21.90 -8.05 -22.53
CA MET A 835 22.90 -8.54 -21.57
C MET A 835 22.66 -10.02 -21.24
N ASP A 836 21.43 -10.44 -21.04
CA ASP A 836 21.08 -11.84 -20.81
C ASP A 836 21.36 -12.71 -22.04
N ARG A 837 20.98 -12.28 -23.26
CA ARG A 837 21.32 -13.00 -24.50
C ARG A 837 22.82 -13.20 -24.70
N ARG A 838 23.61 -12.25 -24.22
CA ARG A 838 25.09 -12.31 -24.28
C ARG A 838 25.71 -13.02 -23.10
N GLY A 839 24.93 -13.50 -22.15
CA GLY A 839 25.41 -14.17 -20.94
C GLY A 839 26.23 -13.27 -20.03
N VAL A 840 25.95 -11.96 -19.98
CA VAL A 840 26.68 -11.03 -19.09
C VAL A 840 26.22 -11.29 -17.64
N PRO A 841 27.15 -11.60 -16.73
CA PRO A 841 26.84 -11.93 -15.34
C PRO A 841 26.53 -10.66 -14.53
N TRP A 842 25.31 -10.16 -14.57
CA TRP A 842 24.88 -8.98 -13.81
C TRP A 842 24.12 -9.33 -12.51
N ARG A 843 23.62 -10.59 -12.39
CA ARG A 843 22.89 -11.05 -11.19
C ARG A 843 23.87 -11.49 -10.13
N LYS A 844 23.92 -10.82 -8.99
CA LYS A 844 24.86 -11.07 -7.90
C LYS A 844 24.23 -10.98 -6.51
N PHE A 845 22.96 -11.40 -6.44
CA PHE A 845 22.18 -11.35 -5.23
C PHE A 845 22.17 -12.69 -4.52
N GLU A 846 22.12 -12.68 -3.19
CA GLU A 846 22.12 -13.92 -2.39
C GLU A 846 20.77 -14.60 -2.39
N ASN A 847 19.69 -13.85 -2.58
CA ASN A 847 18.34 -14.35 -2.53
C ASN A 847 17.54 -13.94 -3.79
N ILE A 848 16.22 -14.08 -3.74
CA ILE A 848 15.30 -13.82 -4.86
C ILE A 848 15.26 -12.33 -5.20
N ASN A 849 15.93 -11.93 -6.28
CA ASN A 849 15.92 -10.54 -6.77
C ASN A 849 15.37 -10.41 -8.19
N VAL A 850 15.21 -11.51 -8.90
CA VAL A 850 14.70 -11.54 -10.26
C VAL A 850 13.73 -12.70 -10.40
N VAL A 851 12.46 -12.40 -10.24
CA VAL A 851 11.36 -13.36 -10.33
C VAL A 851 10.24 -12.77 -11.17
N ASP A 852 9.43 -13.64 -11.77
CA ASP A 852 8.22 -13.27 -12.48
C ASP A 852 7.00 -13.17 -11.53
N ILE A 853 5.82 -12.95 -12.09
CA ILE A 853 4.55 -12.86 -11.33
C ILE A 853 4.15 -14.17 -10.61
N HIS A 854 4.83 -15.29 -10.88
CA HIS A 854 4.64 -16.57 -10.21
C HIS A 854 5.71 -16.85 -9.16
N TYR A 855 6.60 -15.89 -8.89
CA TYR A 855 7.77 -16.01 -8.02
C TYR A 855 8.80 -17.03 -8.50
N GLU A 856 8.81 -17.32 -9.80
CA GLU A 856 9.82 -18.17 -10.43
C GLU A 856 10.97 -17.33 -10.95
N HIS A 857 12.21 -17.83 -10.81
CA HIS A 857 13.38 -17.17 -11.39
C HIS A 857 13.23 -17.05 -12.89
N THR A 858 13.50 -15.86 -13.41
CA THR A 858 13.36 -15.54 -14.83
C THR A 858 14.63 -15.01 -15.44
N THR A 859 14.75 -15.16 -16.76
CA THR A 859 15.74 -14.47 -17.60
C THR A 859 15.02 -13.59 -18.60
N TYR A 860 15.67 -12.54 -19.04
CA TYR A 860 15.07 -11.57 -19.97
C TYR A 860 15.50 -11.80 -21.42
N GLU A 861 16.25 -12.87 -21.71
CA GLU A 861 16.77 -13.19 -23.05
C GLU A 861 15.67 -13.35 -24.11
N HIS A 862 14.48 -13.76 -23.70
CA HIS A 862 13.35 -14.01 -24.59
C HIS A 862 12.46 -12.78 -24.83
N TRP A 863 12.76 -11.66 -24.20
CA TRP A 863 11.95 -10.46 -24.40
C TRP A 863 12.07 -9.96 -25.84
N GLU A 864 10.95 -9.71 -26.48
CA GLU A 864 10.89 -8.92 -27.69
C GLU A 864 11.29 -7.47 -27.39
N PRO A 865 11.93 -6.77 -28.34
CA PRO A 865 12.29 -5.38 -28.16
C PRO A 865 11.10 -4.51 -27.81
N VAL A 866 11.19 -3.81 -26.70
CA VAL A 866 10.17 -2.82 -26.30
C VAL A 866 10.31 -1.59 -27.19
N PRO A 867 9.21 -1.08 -27.80
CA PRO A 867 9.25 0.14 -28.59
C PRO A 867 9.86 1.31 -27.83
N SER A 868 10.69 2.09 -28.48
CA SER A 868 11.41 3.22 -27.88
C SER A 868 11.33 4.45 -28.78
N GLY A 869 11.17 5.65 -28.18
CA GLY A 869 11.10 6.90 -28.93
C GLY A 869 9.67 7.38 -29.21
N LEU A 870 9.46 8.11 -30.32
CA LEU A 870 8.16 8.59 -30.77
C LEU A 870 7.47 7.51 -31.61
N ASN A 871 6.38 6.94 -31.08
CA ASN A 871 5.72 5.76 -31.64
C ASN A 871 4.48 6.10 -32.51
N SER A 872 4.12 7.35 -32.64
CA SER A 872 2.93 7.76 -33.39
C SER A 872 3.08 9.15 -34.05
N THR A 873 2.02 9.93 -34.05
CA THR A 873 1.99 11.27 -34.69
C THR A 873 2.48 12.36 -33.76
N VAL A 874 3.09 13.39 -34.33
CA VAL A 874 3.43 14.64 -33.66
C VAL A 874 2.63 15.77 -34.28
N LYS A 875 1.80 16.47 -33.50
CA LYS A 875 0.90 17.53 -34.01
C LYS A 875 0.93 18.76 -33.12
N LEU A 876 0.89 19.93 -33.76
CA LEU A 876 0.44 21.13 -33.05
C LEU A 876 -1.09 21.15 -33.08
N VAL A 877 -1.71 21.44 -31.94
CA VAL A 877 -3.15 21.55 -31.76
C VAL A 877 -3.47 22.91 -31.20
N ARG A 878 -4.51 23.58 -31.77
CA ARG A 878 -4.92 24.87 -31.24
C ARG A 878 -5.42 24.73 -29.81
N LEU A 879 -5.00 25.68 -28.97
CA LEU A 879 -5.45 25.82 -27.59
C LEU A 879 -6.40 27.03 -27.49
N GLN A 880 -7.66 26.79 -27.07
CA GLN A 880 -8.70 27.81 -26.93
C GLN A 880 -8.85 28.27 -25.49
#